data_57e79a373ab2a6d4447fb92222a64a69
#
_entry.id   57e79a373ab2a6d4447fb92222a64a69
#
_cell.length_a   1.000
_cell.length_b   1.000
_cell.length_c   1.000
_cell.angle_alpha   90.00
_cell.angle_beta   90.00
_cell.angle_gamma   90.00
#
_symmetry.space_group_name_H-M   'P 1'
#
loop_
_entity.id
_entity.type
_entity.pdbx_description
1 polymer ?
#
loop_
_entity_poly.entity_id
_entity_poly.type
_entity_poly.pdbx_seq_one_letter_code
_entity_poly.pdbx_strand_id
1 'polypeptide(L)'
;MKRSTCFTLSSAVALAVAGVIPSTVAVAQESAGLEEVVVTARKRDESLQEIPVAVSVFGAEDILMTDMRDLEDVALHTPGFQFMNQGNQQPGRYNTQLQFRGLTTAQFSPSFATGALFIDGVYVLNGGTSLSLMDLERVEVIKGPQSAYFARNTFGGAVNLITRDPNAEAFGGEITASMSDRGRTDISGLIEGPIIKDVLAFSVSGRFYDKEGHYTATDGGRTGDEETTTFNGVINWTPTDNFKLKMRYSTSEDDDGAPSQGYVSGIMNDTCTGTTVNSAEGVANPVNYICGTVPYGNSVTVDPGSNIISSNTILPVDMSDLTDPTTNIDGVPGVTSIGMKRESERFSIAAGYQFDSGYSIDVSYGKNEQEVNWIRDFDLSDRLGWWSRDPQNMDDESWEIRFTSPQDQRLRWLVGYSYYEQEFLASGSGGDAATSCFSFDSFGYSDAYPNICVYSFFDPAIGGLGIGRPGNALGIFRNNLTNTDQAEVSGVFGSIDFDITDNLTVILEGRFVEDTLIKGNSVAGTGDTRLEEEFDDFLPRAIVRWTPSDNTTLYASWSEGQIAGDFNTFYAQADEREKAQYVAQDSTVSELLDAETLEAIEFGWKQRFWDGRGQMNIAVYMQTWENIKGRSSFVINETCRAGDIGSAQCPEGTLGQPKATYPADGGDAIPFFNSRNILIPGDADIWGVEFEGKAAITDRTEVGVNISYIESEYDDYTFNFVAPIAGFSQMSGNQTPRQPKNTMSAYVSHDFSLFNQGGYWRLDWFHQGESYVDESNLAKLDSYNLFNLRIGLEWENLMAELFVMNLTDEESWQTGARWTDFSSPSQFAFLTAKQGVAVSPLDKREVGLRVNWKF
;
A
#
# COMPACT_ATOMS: atom_id res chain seq x y z
N MET A 1 33.45 -3.54 11.45
CA MET A 1 34.75 -4.04 10.99
C MET A 1 34.60 -5.46 10.46
N LYS A 2 33.87 -5.61 9.36
CA LYS A 2 33.79 -6.82 8.50
C LYS A 2 33.23 -6.41 7.16
N ARG A 3 33.96 -5.60 6.38
CA ARG A 3 33.75 -5.36 4.96
C ARG A 3 34.98 -5.90 4.25
N SER A 4 34.99 -7.14 3.86
CA SER A 4 35.96 -7.70 2.93
C SER A 4 35.63 -9.15 2.65
N THR A 5 34.72 -9.45 1.72
CA THR A 5 34.71 -10.75 1.02
C THR A 5 33.83 -10.78 -0.25
N CYS A 6 33.41 -9.66 -0.82
CA CYS A 6 32.54 -9.64 -2.01
C CYS A 6 33.25 -9.30 -3.32
N PHE A 7 34.61 -9.28 -3.39
CA PHE A 7 35.33 -8.79 -4.59
C PHE A 7 35.87 -9.89 -5.51
N THR A 8 35.47 -11.15 -5.37
CA THR A 8 36.01 -12.26 -6.19
C THR A 8 35.03 -12.92 -7.14
N LEU A 9 33.75 -12.55 -7.19
CA LEU A 9 32.79 -13.11 -8.15
C LEU A 9 32.65 -12.31 -9.46
N SER A 10 33.04 -11.05 -9.50
CA SER A 10 32.88 -10.20 -10.69
C SER A 10 33.78 -10.55 -11.86
N SER A 11 34.76 -11.47 -11.72
CA SER A 11 35.70 -11.82 -12.78
C SER A 11 35.37 -13.13 -13.51
N ALA A 12 34.37 -13.87 -13.10
CA ALA A 12 34.03 -15.19 -13.64
C ALA A 12 32.99 -15.18 -14.76
N VAL A 13 32.18 -14.14 -14.85
CA VAL A 13 31.06 -14.06 -15.83
C VAL A 13 31.51 -13.60 -17.21
N ALA A 14 32.66 -12.94 -17.34
CA ALA A 14 33.14 -12.40 -18.61
C ALA A 14 33.83 -13.44 -19.57
N LEU A 15 33.97 -14.70 -19.17
CA LEU A 15 34.71 -15.73 -19.95
C LEU A 15 33.86 -16.83 -20.57
N ALA A 16 32.54 -16.85 -20.35
CA ALA A 16 31.68 -17.94 -20.85
C ALA A 16 31.06 -17.69 -22.26
N VAL A 17 31.29 -16.53 -22.88
CA VAL A 17 30.59 -16.14 -24.15
C VAL A 17 31.30 -16.61 -25.42
N ALA A 18 32.42 -17.31 -25.35
CA ALA A 18 33.22 -17.69 -26.52
C ALA A 18 33.12 -19.18 -26.86
N GLY A 19 32.00 -19.66 -27.35
CA GLY A 19 32.00 -21.00 -27.94
C GLY A 19 30.68 -21.73 -28.14
N VAL A 20 29.72 -21.18 -28.92
CA VAL A 20 28.66 -22.01 -29.49
C VAL A 20 28.44 -21.67 -30.96
N ILE A 21 28.57 -22.65 -31.83
CA ILE A 21 28.34 -22.58 -33.28
C ILE A 21 26.86 -22.86 -33.55
N PRO A 22 26.17 -22.07 -34.39
CA PRO A 22 24.71 -22.19 -34.52
C PRO A 22 24.25 -23.28 -35.47
N SER A 23 23.25 -24.04 -35.07
CA SER A 23 22.39 -24.83 -35.96
C SER A 23 21.19 -24.01 -36.36
N THR A 24 20.95 -23.88 -37.66
CA THR A 24 19.82 -23.13 -38.21
C THR A 24 18.50 -23.88 -37.98
N VAL A 25 17.64 -23.40 -37.13
CA VAL A 25 16.24 -23.83 -37.03
C VAL A 25 15.34 -22.80 -37.73
N ALA A 26 14.45 -23.30 -38.58
CA ALA A 26 13.42 -22.49 -39.22
C ALA A 26 12.37 -22.09 -38.18
N VAL A 27 12.27 -20.81 -37.89
CA VAL A 27 11.19 -20.26 -37.05
C VAL A 27 9.87 -20.44 -37.82
N ALA A 28 8.95 -21.17 -37.20
CA ALA A 28 7.58 -21.21 -37.68
C ALA A 28 6.97 -19.82 -37.45
N GLN A 29 6.39 -19.27 -38.48
CA GLN A 29 5.68 -17.99 -38.49
C GLN A 29 4.35 -18.20 -37.75
N GLU A 30 4.30 -17.93 -36.46
CA GLU A 30 3.06 -17.88 -35.70
C GLU A 30 2.19 -16.71 -36.23
N SER A 31 0.88 -16.93 -36.24
CA SER A 31 -0.07 -15.93 -36.67
C SER A 31 -0.02 -14.70 -35.74
N ALA A 32 0.03 -13.50 -36.31
CA ALA A 32 0.09 -12.21 -35.58
C ALA A 32 -1.21 -11.87 -34.84
N GLY A 33 -1.85 -12.82 -34.19
CA GLY A 33 -2.99 -12.63 -33.28
C GLY A 33 -2.51 -12.41 -31.85
N LEU A 34 -3.16 -11.53 -31.09
CA LEU A 34 -2.92 -11.41 -29.66
C LEU A 34 -3.34 -12.70 -28.95
N GLU A 35 -2.53 -13.16 -28.01
CA GLU A 35 -2.81 -14.35 -27.21
C GLU A 35 -4.10 -14.19 -26.39
N GLU A 36 -4.88 -15.25 -26.29
CA GLU A 36 -6.07 -15.23 -25.43
C GLU A 36 -5.67 -15.41 -23.97
N VAL A 37 -5.98 -14.39 -23.17
CA VAL A 37 -5.65 -14.37 -21.75
C VAL A 37 -6.81 -14.95 -20.94
N VAL A 38 -6.53 -15.96 -20.10
CA VAL A 38 -7.47 -16.53 -19.14
C VAL A 38 -7.25 -15.87 -17.77
N VAL A 39 -8.33 -15.58 -17.08
CA VAL A 39 -8.33 -14.94 -15.75
C VAL A 39 -9.17 -15.73 -14.75
N THR A 40 -8.87 -15.54 -13.46
CA THR A 40 -9.56 -16.20 -12.35
C THR A 40 -10.34 -15.22 -11.44
N ALA A 41 -10.62 -14.01 -11.93
CA ALA A 41 -11.23 -12.92 -11.18
C ALA A 41 -12.63 -13.24 -10.61
N ARG A 42 -13.31 -14.26 -11.09
CA ARG A 42 -14.58 -14.78 -10.53
C ARG A 42 -14.41 -16.20 -9.95
N LYS A 43 -13.20 -16.53 -9.46
CA LYS A 43 -12.82 -17.83 -8.88
C LYS A 43 -13.08 -19.03 -9.80
N ARG A 44 -13.04 -18.80 -11.10
CA ARG A 44 -13.10 -19.79 -12.18
C ARG A 44 -12.37 -19.25 -13.41
N ASP A 45 -11.89 -20.14 -14.27
CA ASP A 45 -11.20 -19.77 -15.49
C ASP A 45 -12.19 -19.20 -16.49
N GLU A 46 -12.00 -17.93 -16.89
CA GLU A 46 -12.80 -17.23 -17.90
C GLU A 46 -11.87 -16.45 -18.84
N SER A 47 -12.27 -16.28 -20.11
CA SER A 47 -11.53 -15.42 -21.03
C SER A 47 -11.61 -13.95 -20.59
N LEU A 48 -10.47 -13.22 -20.60
CA LEU A 48 -10.43 -11.79 -20.31
C LEU A 48 -11.46 -10.98 -21.12
N GLN A 49 -11.74 -11.38 -22.36
CA GLN A 49 -12.69 -10.69 -23.22
C GLN A 49 -14.15 -11.04 -22.96
N GLU A 50 -14.42 -12.12 -22.21
CA GLU A 50 -15.78 -12.57 -21.89
C GLU A 50 -16.20 -12.25 -20.46
N ILE A 51 -15.23 -12.11 -19.53
CA ILE A 51 -15.55 -11.81 -18.14
C ILE A 51 -16.21 -10.43 -18.02
N PRO A 52 -17.38 -10.32 -17.36
CA PRO A 52 -18.13 -9.07 -17.25
C PRO A 52 -17.70 -8.25 -16.01
N VAL A 53 -16.40 -7.99 -15.90
CA VAL A 53 -15.76 -7.19 -14.84
C VAL A 53 -14.58 -6.44 -15.45
N ALA A 54 -14.26 -5.26 -14.92
CA ALA A 54 -13.05 -4.52 -15.31
C ALA A 54 -11.82 -5.17 -14.69
N VAL A 55 -10.97 -5.80 -15.52
CA VAL A 55 -9.75 -6.50 -15.12
C VAL A 55 -8.62 -6.11 -16.05
N SER A 56 -7.46 -5.73 -15.48
CA SER A 56 -6.19 -5.59 -16.20
C SER A 56 -5.33 -6.82 -15.91
N VAL A 57 -4.65 -7.35 -16.93
CA VAL A 57 -3.84 -8.57 -16.78
C VAL A 57 -2.47 -8.39 -17.41
N PHE A 58 -1.44 -8.83 -16.71
CA PHE A 58 -0.05 -8.87 -17.16
C PHE A 58 0.46 -10.29 -17.06
N GLY A 59 0.72 -10.92 -18.20
CA GLY A 59 1.30 -12.26 -18.27
C GLY A 59 2.80 -12.25 -17.94
N ALA A 60 3.40 -13.43 -17.83
CA ALA A 60 4.83 -13.58 -17.55
C ALA A 60 5.71 -12.87 -18.61
N GLU A 61 5.29 -12.86 -19.86
CA GLU A 61 5.98 -12.14 -20.95
C GLU A 61 5.85 -10.63 -20.80
N ASP A 62 4.67 -10.10 -20.47
CA ASP A 62 4.48 -8.67 -20.19
C ASP A 62 5.37 -8.23 -19.01
N ILE A 63 5.41 -9.01 -17.93
CA ILE A 63 6.25 -8.76 -16.74
C ILE A 63 7.72 -8.70 -17.13
N LEU A 64 8.20 -9.67 -17.93
CA LEU A 64 9.58 -9.73 -18.38
C LEU A 64 9.92 -8.57 -19.31
N MET A 65 9.09 -8.28 -20.32
CA MET A 65 9.36 -7.26 -21.34
C MET A 65 9.30 -5.84 -20.80
N THR A 66 8.54 -5.61 -19.73
CA THR A 66 8.43 -4.29 -19.07
C THR A 66 9.35 -4.15 -17.86
N ASP A 67 10.05 -5.22 -17.45
CA ASP A 67 10.86 -5.26 -16.21
C ASP A 67 10.03 -4.86 -14.98
N MET A 68 8.78 -5.37 -14.91
CA MET A 68 7.95 -5.17 -13.74
C MET A 68 8.55 -5.92 -12.55
N ARG A 69 8.93 -5.21 -11.50
CA ARG A 69 9.64 -5.73 -10.33
C ARG A 69 8.74 -5.93 -9.14
N ASP A 70 7.72 -5.07 -9.04
CA ASP A 70 6.79 -5.00 -7.93
C ASP A 70 5.42 -4.44 -8.37
N LEU A 71 4.51 -4.26 -7.42
CA LEU A 71 3.16 -3.76 -7.69
C LEU A 71 3.13 -2.26 -8.04
N GLU A 72 4.18 -1.49 -7.76
CA GLU A 72 4.27 -0.09 -8.19
C GLU A 72 4.44 -0.01 -9.71
N ASP A 73 5.29 -0.86 -10.28
CA ASP A 73 5.42 -0.98 -11.74
C ASP A 73 4.10 -1.45 -12.39
N VAL A 74 3.37 -2.39 -11.76
CA VAL A 74 2.04 -2.82 -12.22
C VAL A 74 1.05 -1.65 -12.24
N ALA A 75 1.08 -0.81 -11.20
CA ALA A 75 0.18 0.35 -11.10
C ALA A 75 0.42 1.38 -12.20
N LEU A 76 1.67 1.63 -12.60
CA LEU A 76 2.00 2.53 -13.71
C LEU A 76 1.34 2.11 -15.04
N HIS A 77 1.13 0.82 -15.23
CA HIS A 77 0.52 0.25 -16.43
C HIS A 77 -1.00 0.04 -16.32
N THR A 78 -1.58 0.22 -15.11
CA THR A 78 -3.00 -0.10 -14.84
C THR A 78 -3.83 1.15 -14.65
N PRO A 79 -4.81 1.46 -15.53
CA PRO A 79 -5.68 2.62 -15.33
C PRO A 79 -6.59 2.42 -14.11
N GLY A 80 -6.74 3.48 -13.31
CA GLY A 80 -7.61 3.47 -12.13
C GLY A 80 -7.07 2.70 -10.92
N PHE A 81 -5.81 2.23 -10.97
CA PHE A 81 -5.11 1.58 -9.86
C PHE A 81 -3.86 2.36 -9.50
N GLN A 82 -3.64 2.55 -8.23
CA GLN A 82 -2.43 3.16 -7.68
C GLN A 82 -1.90 2.30 -6.54
N PHE A 83 -0.59 2.16 -6.51
CA PHE A 83 0.13 1.50 -5.44
C PHE A 83 0.98 2.53 -4.71
N MET A 84 0.71 2.73 -3.44
CA MET A 84 1.41 3.73 -2.65
C MET A 84 2.29 3.07 -1.60
N ASN A 85 3.59 3.20 -1.79
CA ASN A 85 4.62 2.79 -0.82
C ASN A 85 4.66 3.67 0.43
N GLN A 86 3.72 4.57 0.62
CA GLN A 86 3.86 5.63 1.60
C GLN A 86 2.80 5.63 2.68
N GLY A 87 1.83 4.75 2.65
CA GLY A 87 0.70 4.91 3.53
C GLY A 87 0.30 6.40 3.58
N ASN A 88 -0.61 6.77 4.42
CA ASN A 88 -1.16 8.13 4.39
C ASN A 88 -0.19 9.28 4.72
N GLN A 89 1.00 9.06 5.20
CA GLN A 89 1.92 10.14 5.60
C GLN A 89 3.36 9.66 5.77
N GLN A 90 3.71 8.45 5.32
CA GLN A 90 4.96 7.82 5.74
C GLN A 90 5.62 7.14 4.55
N PRO A 91 6.64 7.74 3.94
CA PRO A 91 7.33 7.17 2.80
C PRO A 91 8.10 5.90 3.16
N GLY A 92 8.26 5.03 2.19
CA GLY A 92 8.97 3.76 2.32
C GLY A 92 8.05 2.54 2.24
N ARG A 93 8.65 1.36 2.12
CA ARG A 93 7.95 0.08 1.93
C ARG A 93 7.34 -0.50 3.22
N TYR A 94 7.12 0.33 4.24
CA TYR A 94 6.57 -0.09 5.54
C TYR A 94 5.08 -0.43 5.47
N ASN A 95 4.27 0.51 4.96
CA ASN A 95 2.84 0.34 4.78
C ASN A 95 2.46 0.56 3.32
N THR A 96 1.97 -0.48 2.69
CA THR A 96 1.50 -0.40 1.32
C THR A 96 0.00 -0.18 1.27
N GLN A 97 -0.44 0.62 0.32
CA GLN A 97 -1.86 0.82 0.06
C GLN A 97 -2.17 0.55 -1.41
N LEU A 98 -3.13 -0.34 -1.62
CA LEU A 98 -3.73 -0.59 -2.92
C LEU A 98 -4.94 0.33 -3.07
N GLN A 99 -4.84 1.33 -3.94
CA GLN A 99 -5.90 2.31 -4.17
C GLN A 99 -6.55 2.07 -5.52
N PHE A 100 -7.86 1.95 -5.51
CA PHE A 100 -8.66 1.77 -6.71
C PHE A 100 -9.61 2.94 -6.89
N ARG A 101 -9.64 3.54 -8.10
CA ARG A 101 -10.67 4.49 -8.51
C ARG A 101 -10.92 5.66 -7.55
N GLY A 102 -9.87 6.17 -6.92
CA GLY A 102 -9.96 7.32 -6.01
C GLY A 102 -10.33 7.01 -4.57
N LEU A 103 -10.52 5.73 -4.24
CA LEU A 103 -10.80 5.30 -2.87
C LEU A 103 -9.51 5.34 -2.04
N THR A 104 -9.45 6.24 -1.08
CA THR A 104 -8.29 6.44 -0.20
C THR A 104 -8.71 6.22 1.25
N THR A 105 -7.90 5.52 2.05
CA THR A 105 -8.16 5.41 3.50
C THR A 105 -7.35 6.43 4.29
N ALA A 106 -7.96 6.95 5.36
CA ALA A 106 -7.27 7.80 6.33
C ALA A 106 -6.59 7.00 7.46
N GLN A 107 -6.76 5.69 7.47
CA GLN A 107 -6.28 4.80 8.52
C GLN A 107 -4.99 4.07 8.11
N PHE A 108 -4.16 3.75 9.11
CA PHE A 108 -2.92 2.97 8.92
C PHE A 108 -3.06 1.49 9.25
N SER A 109 -4.21 1.07 9.78
CA SER A 109 -4.45 -0.33 10.10
C SER A 109 -4.72 -1.13 8.84
N PRO A 110 -4.14 -2.33 8.69
CA PRO A 110 -4.47 -3.24 7.60
C PRO A 110 -5.95 -3.60 7.54
N SER A 111 -6.67 -3.45 8.65
CA SER A 111 -8.12 -3.71 8.73
C SER A 111 -8.98 -2.74 7.91
N PHE A 112 -8.42 -1.60 7.47
CA PHE A 112 -9.13 -0.55 6.71
C PHE A 112 -8.59 -0.36 5.30
N ALA A 113 -7.93 -1.35 4.73
CA ALA A 113 -7.47 -1.29 3.35
C ALA A 113 -8.67 -1.25 2.39
N THR A 114 -8.62 -0.36 1.39
CA THR A 114 -9.65 -0.26 0.34
C THR A 114 -9.43 -1.26 -0.80
N GLY A 115 -8.26 -1.89 -0.85
CA GLY A 115 -7.90 -2.91 -1.82
C GLY A 115 -7.17 -4.07 -1.17
N ALA A 116 -7.36 -5.28 -1.68
CA ALA A 116 -6.79 -6.52 -1.17
C ALA A 116 -5.76 -7.14 -2.12
N LEU A 117 -4.76 -7.81 -1.54
CA LEU A 117 -3.77 -8.62 -2.25
C LEU A 117 -4.04 -10.11 -2.02
N PHE A 118 -3.97 -10.89 -3.08
CA PHE A 118 -4.08 -12.34 -3.05
C PHE A 118 -2.90 -12.98 -3.78
N ILE A 119 -2.47 -14.16 -3.31
CA ILE A 119 -1.54 -15.04 -4.04
C ILE A 119 -2.26 -16.39 -4.23
N ASP A 120 -2.47 -16.79 -5.49
CA ASP A 120 -3.26 -17.99 -5.84
C ASP A 120 -4.65 -18.01 -5.15
N GLY A 121 -5.27 -16.83 -4.96
CA GLY A 121 -6.56 -16.67 -4.30
C GLY A 121 -6.53 -16.69 -2.76
N VAL A 122 -5.36 -16.83 -2.13
CA VAL A 122 -5.16 -16.72 -0.68
C VAL A 122 -4.88 -15.26 -0.33
N TYR A 123 -5.62 -14.70 0.60
CA TYR A 123 -5.45 -13.31 1.05
C TYR A 123 -4.10 -13.11 1.75
N VAL A 124 -3.47 -11.96 1.53
CA VAL A 124 -2.20 -11.55 2.15
C VAL A 124 -2.40 -10.22 2.86
N LEU A 125 -2.32 -10.26 4.18
CA LEU A 125 -2.39 -9.07 5.01
C LEU A 125 -1.07 -8.31 4.91
N ASN A 126 -1.10 -7.09 4.37
CA ASN A 126 0.06 -6.20 4.17
C ASN A 126 1.27 -6.88 3.44
N GLY A 127 2.32 -6.13 3.15
CA GLY A 127 3.59 -6.69 2.65
C GLY A 127 3.65 -7.01 1.16
N GLY A 128 2.78 -6.41 0.35
CA GLY A 128 2.86 -6.57 -1.11
C GLY A 128 4.08 -5.92 -1.78
N THR A 129 4.86 -5.13 -1.06
CA THR A 129 6.02 -4.38 -1.61
C THR A 129 7.26 -5.20 -1.90
N SER A 130 7.46 -6.31 -1.18
CA SER A 130 8.64 -7.17 -1.34
C SER A 130 8.36 -8.45 -2.12
N LEU A 131 7.17 -8.60 -2.69
CA LEU A 131 6.83 -9.76 -3.49
C LEU A 131 7.56 -9.71 -4.84
N SER A 132 8.29 -10.79 -5.13
CA SER A 132 8.89 -10.98 -6.45
C SER A 132 7.81 -11.34 -7.47
N LEU A 133 7.77 -10.63 -8.59
CA LEU A 133 6.88 -10.96 -9.71
C LEU A 133 7.49 -11.97 -10.69
N MET A 134 8.72 -12.42 -10.47
CA MET A 134 9.50 -13.23 -11.42
C MET A 134 9.04 -14.69 -11.56
N ASP A 135 8.36 -15.24 -10.55
CA ASP A 135 7.85 -16.62 -10.55
C ASP A 135 6.34 -16.69 -10.78
N LEU A 136 5.76 -15.59 -11.28
CA LEU A 136 4.35 -15.53 -11.60
C LEU A 136 4.06 -16.01 -13.02
N GLU A 137 2.89 -16.60 -13.19
CA GLU A 137 2.24 -16.81 -14.48
C GLU A 137 1.62 -15.49 -14.97
N ARG A 138 0.93 -14.78 -14.07
CA ARG A 138 0.30 -13.49 -14.36
C ARG A 138 -0.07 -12.72 -13.09
N VAL A 139 -0.33 -11.42 -13.29
CA VAL A 139 -0.95 -10.51 -12.31
C VAL A 139 -2.33 -10.12 -12.83
N GLU A 140 -3.36 -10.29 -12.01
CA GLU A 140 -4.74 -9.85 -12.29
C GLU A 140 -5.08 -8.69 -11.38
N VAL A 141 -5.40 -7.51 -11.95
CA VAL A 141 -5.87 -6.34 -11.20
C VAL A 141 -7.36 -6.16 -11.45
N ILE A 142 -8.17 -6.51 -10.47
CA ILE A 142 -9.64 -6.54 -10.55
C ILE A 142 -10.18 -5.26 -9.91
N LYS A 143 -10.91 -4.46 -10.68
CA LYS A 143 -11.36 -3.12 -10.28
C LYS A 143 -12.85 -3.10 -9.92
N GLY A 144 -13.21 -2.22 -8.97
CA GLY A 144 -14.56 -2.15 -8.39
C GLY A 144 -14.79 -3.17 -7.26
N PRO A 145 -15.91 -3.09 -6.53
CA PRO A 145 -16.20 -3.95 -5.38
C PRO A 145 -16.15 -5.44 -5.73
N GLN A 146 -15.35 -6.20 -4.97
CA GLN A 146 -15.19 -7.65 -5.12
C GLN A 146 -15.65 -8.42 -3.88
N SER A 147 -16.32 -7.76 -2.95
CA SER A 147 -16.71 -8.32 -1.64
C SER A 147 -17.62 -9.54 -1.76
N ALA A 148 -18.40 -9.67 -2.84
CA ALA A 148 -19.23 -10.85 -3.11
C ALA A 148 -18.42 -12.16 -3.25
N TYR A 149 -17.16 -12.10 -3.74
CA TYR A 149 -16.30 -13.27 -3.93
C TYR A 149 -15.10 -13.35 -3.00
N PHE A 150 -14.41 -12.22 -2.81
CA PHE A 150 -13.10 -12.20 -2.16
C PHE A 150 -13.16 -11.80 -0.68
N ALA A 151 -14.33 -11.37 -0.19
CA ALA A 151 -14.58 -10.93 1.20
C ALA A 151 -13.81 -9.66 1.60
N ARG A 152 -13.06 -9.76 2.71
CA ARG A 152 -12.45 -8.64 3.43
C ARG A 152 -11.52 -7.79 2.57
N ASN A 153 -11.55 -6.47 2.80
CA ASN A 153 -10.67 -5.47 2.16
C ASN A 153 -10.75 -5.42 0.62
N THR A 154 -11.77 -6.01 0.00
CA THR A 154 -11.99 -5.93 -1.45
C THR A 154 -13.03 -4.88 -1.83
N PHE A 155 -13.09 -3.83 -1.03
CA PHE A 155 -13.99 -2.71 -1.11
C PHE A 155 -13.92 -1.98 -2.47
N GLY A 156 -12.71 -1.58 -2.88
CA GLY A 156 -12.47 -0.90 -4.15
C GLY A 156 -11.91 -1.79 -5.25
N GLY A 157 -11.35 -2.96 -4.89
CA GLY A 157 -10.75 -3.88 -5.85
C GLY A 157 -9.82 -4.91 -5.21
N ALA A 158 -9.21 -5.73 -6.06
CA ALA A 158 -8.26 -6.76 -5.66
C ALA A 158 -7.12 -6.90 -6.65
N VAL A 159 -5.93 -7.23 -6.16
CA VAL A 159 -4.82 -7.73 -6.97
C VAL A 159 -4.64 -9.21 -6.66
N ASN A 160 -4.64 -10.07 -7.68
CA ASN A 160 -4.40 -11.50 -7.52
C ASN A 160 -3.16 -11.92 -8.31
N LEU A 161 -2.15 -12.38 -7.61
CA LEU A 161 -0.90 -12.89 -8.16
C LEU A 161 -1.04 -14.39 -8.38
N ILE A 162 -0.99 -14.83 -9.62
CA ILE A 162 -1.07 -16.23 -9.97
C ILE A 162 0.34 -16.76 -10.16
N THR A 163 0.75 -17.72 -9.35
CA THR A 163 2.08 -18.30 -9.41
C THR A 163 2.15 -19.39 -10.48
N ARG A 164 3.30 -19.49 -11.17
CA ARG A 164 3.54 -20.47 -12.22
C ARG A 164 3.49 -21.88 -11.66
N ASP A 165 2.87 -22.80 -12.39
CA ASP A 165 2.95 -24.22 -12.11
C ASP A 165 4.29 -24.79 -12.55
N PRO A 166 4.99 -25.59 -11.72
CA PRO A 166 6.24 -26.24 -12.10
C PRO A 166 6.08 -27.18 -13.31
N ASN A 167 7.08 -27.20 -14.19
CA ASN A 167 7.09 -28.08 -15.36
C ASN A 167 7.14 -29.55 -14.93
N ALA A 168 6.11 -30.34 -15.26
CA ALA A 168 6.00 -31.77 -14.92
C ALA A 168 6.66 -32.69 -15.96
N GLU A 169 7.07 -32.17 -17.13
CA GLU A 169 7.60 -32.98 -18.23
C GLU A 169 9.12 -33.03 -18.27
N ALA A 170 9.77 -31.88 -18.04
CA ALA A 170 11.21 -31.71 -18.20
C ALA A 170 11.80 -30.80 -17.13
N PHE A 171 13.09 -31.00 -16.82
CA PHE A 171 13.86 -30.04 -16.03
C PHE A 171 14.22 -28.83 -16.86
N GLY A 172 14.13 -27.66 -16.24
CA GLY A 172 14.52 -26.40 -16.80
C GLY A 172 14.81 -25.39 -15.71
N GLY A 173 15.23 -24.21 -16.12
CA GLY A 173 15.49 -23.13 -15.20
C GLY A 173 15.72 -21.82 -15.93
N GLU A 174 15.75 -20.75 -15.12
CA GLU A 174 15.94 -19.38 -15.60
C GLU A 174 16.79 -18.62 -14.60
N ILE A 175 17.72 -17.81 -15.10
CA ILE A 175 18.50 -16.89 -14.30
C ILE A 175 18.40 -15.50 -14.94
N THR A 176 17.96 -14.53 -14.16
CA THR A 176 17.94 -13.11 -14.56
C THR A 176 18.92 -12.33 -13.70
N ALA A 177 19.74 -11.50 -14.30
CA ALA A 177 20.62 -10.57 -13.61
C ALA A 177 20.52 -9.18 -14.24
N SER A 178 20.30 -8.17 -13.42
CA SER A 178 20.19 -6.77 -13.81
C SER A 178 21.10 -5.93 -12.94
N MET A 179 21.78 -4.96 -13.57
CA MET A 179 22.66 -4.00 -12.89
C MET A 179 22.50 -2.61 -13.53
N SER A 180 22.67 -1.56 -12.74
CA SER A 180 22.57 -0.19 -13.23
C SER A 180 23.70 0.74 -12.77
N ASP A 181 23.77 1.91 -13.40
CA ASP A 181 24.70 2.99 -13.06
C ASP A 181 24.36 3.69 -11.72
N ARG A 182 23.17 3.41 -11.19
CA ARG A 182 22.69 3.93 -9.88
C ARG A 182 22.89 2.93 -8.74
N GLY A 183 23.66 1.86 -8.96
CA GLY A 183 23.96 0.88 -7.92
C GLY A 183 22.85 -0.16 -7.69
N ARG A 184 21.88 -0.27 -8.58
CA ARG A 184 20.91 -1.36 -8.50
C ARG A 184 21.53 -2.67 -8.95
N THR A 185 21.28 -3.73 -8.17
CA THR A 185 21.60 -5.11 -8.49
C THR A 185 20.37 -5.96 -8.21
N ASP A 186 19.88 -6.67 -9.21
CA ASP A 186 18.74 -7.57 -9.09
C ASP A 186 19.09 -8.90 -9.74
N ILE A 187 19.19 -9.95 -8.95
CA ILE A 187 19.56 -11.29 -9.40
C ILE A 187 18.46 -12.25 -8.93
N SER A 188 17.84 -12.93 -9.88
CA SER A 188 16.87 -13.98 -9.59
C SER A 188 17.22 -15.26 -10.32
N GLY A 189 16.79 -16.37 -9.76
CA GLY A 189 16.96 -17.69 -10.35
C GLY A 189 15.79 -18.60 -10.01
N LEU A 190 15.41 -19.44 -10.97
CA LEU A 190 14.39 -20.46 -10.84
C LEU A 190 14.92 -21.77 -11.41
N ILE A 191 14.64 -22.86 -10.71
CA ILE A 191 14.85 -24.23 -11.18
C ILE A 191 13.55 -25.00 -10.98
N GLU A 192 13.11 -25.72 -11.99
CA GLU A 192 11.89 -26.50 -11.95
C GLU A 192 12.04 -27.84 -12.66
N GLY A 193 11.15 -28.78 -12.36
CA GLY A 193 11.10 -30.02 -13.08
C GLY A 193 10.34 -31.16 -12.37
N PRO A 194 10.22 -32.31 -13.03
CA PRO A 194 9.51 -33.47 -12.47
C PRO A 194 10.33 -34.19 -11.38
N ILE A 195 9.72 -34.44 -10.23
CA ILE A 195 10.13 -35.48 -9.29
C ILE A 195 9.62 -36.83 -9.81
N ILE A 196 8.38 -36.86 -10.29
CA ILE A 196 7.76 -37.99 -10.99
C ILE A 196 7.10 -37.39 -12.24
N LYS A 197 7.60 -37.78 -13.41
CA LYS A 197 7.13 -37.24 -14.69
C LYS A 197 5.61 -37.28 -14.81
N ASP A 198 5.02 -36.14 -15.22
CA ASP A 198 3.60 -35.93 -15.42
C ASP A 198 2.72 -36.08 -14.16
N VAL A 199 3.34 -36.30 -12.96
CA VAL A 199 2.58 -36.55 -11.72
C VAL A 199 2.99 -35.63 -10.57
N LEU A 200 4.28 -35.42 -10.36
CA LEU A 200 4.80 -34.65 -9.24
C LEU A 200 5.94 -33.75 -9.72
N ALA A 201 5.74 -32.48 -9.69
CA ALA A 201 6.71 -31.49 -10.09
C ALA A 201 7.05 -30.52 -8.93
N PHE A 202 8.20 -29.89 -9.03
CA PHE A 202 8.65 -28.86 -8.10
C PHE A 202 9.23 -27.65 -8.82
N SER A 203 9.16 -26.50 -8.17
CA SER A 203 10.01 -25.37 -8.50
C SER A 203 10.62 -24.78 -7.23
N VAL A 204 11.82 -24.21 -7.38
CA VAL A 204 12.50 -23.43 -6.34
C VAL A 204 13.01 -22.17 -7.00
N SER A 205 12.66 -21.02 -6.43
CA SER A 205 13.14 -19.72 -6.90
C SER A 205 13.74 -18.89 -5.76
N GLY A 206 14.65 -18.00 -6.11
CA GLY A 206 15.22 -17.03 -5.19
C GLY A 206 15.55 -15.74 -5.88
N ARG A 207 15.46 -14.62 -5.16
CA ARG A 207 15.83 -13.29 -5.63
C ARG A 207 16.66 -12.58 -4.59
N PHE A 208 17.67 -11.90 -5.05
CA PHE A 208 18.43 -10.88 -4.31
C PHE A 208 18.30 -9.55 -5.05
N TYR A 209 17.72 -8.57 -4.37
CA TYR A 209 17.53 -7.22 -4.86
C TYR A 209 18.22 -6.25 -3.92
N ASP A 210 19.04 -5.36 -4.46
CA ASP A 210 19.75 -4.28 -3.78
C ASP A 210 19.68 -3.05 -4.67
N LYS A 211 19.19 -1.92 -4.14
CA LYS A 211 19.11 -0.61 -4.78
C LYS A 211 19.77 0.42 -3.90
N GLU A 212 20.85 1.06 -4.40
CA GLU A 212 21.40 2.24 -3.74
C GLU A 212 20.45 3.43 -3.94
N GLY A 213 20.24 4.21 -2.89
CA GLY A 213 19.37 5.38 -2.94
C GLY A 213 19.87 6.48 -3.88
N HIS A 214 18.94 7.17 -4.51
CA HIS A 214 19.24 8.17 -5.54
C HIS A 214 19.52 9.57 -4.99
N TYR A 215 19.24 9.81 -3.71
CA TYR A 215 19.38 11.11 -3.06
C TYR A 215 20.36 11.05 -1.90
N THR A 216 20.81 12.22 -1.45
CA THR A 216 21.78 12.35 -0.38
C THR A 216 21.19 13.18 0.76
N ALA A 217 21.23 12.66 1.97
CA ALA A 217 20.82 13.36 3.18
C ALA A 217 21.92 14.34 3.66
N THR A 218 21.56 15.24 4.58
CA THR A 218 22.49 16.24 5.16
C THR A 218 23.64 15.62 5.94
N ASP A 219 23.47 14.42 6.49
CA ASP A 219 24.54 13.65 7.13
C ASP A 219 25.51 12.98 6.15
N GLY A 220 25.31 13.19 4.85
CA GLY A 220 26.14 12.69 3.76
C GLY A 220 25.87 11.23 3.38
N GLY A 221 24.87 10.58 4.01
CA GLY A 221 24.39 9.25 3.61
C GLY A 221 23.39 9.33 2.47
N ARG A 222 23.07 8.17 1.90
CA ARG A 222 22.04 8.05 0.86
C ARG A 222 20.66 7.85 1.48
N THR A 223 19.64 8.15 0.68
CA THR A 223 18.23 7.89 1.00
C THR A 223 17.56 7.18 -0.16
N GLY A 224 16.64 6.24 0.16
CA GLY A 224 15.98 5.37 -0.80
C GLY A 224 16.75 4.08 -1.07
N ASP A 225 17.64 3.66 -0.16
CA ASP A 225 18.28 2.35 -0.22
C ASP A 225 17.23 1.27 0.10
N GLU A 226 17.21 0.19 -0.70
CA GLU A 226 16.30 -0.94 -0.55
C GLU A 226 17.07 -2.25 -0.73
N GLU A 227 16.88 -3.20 0.16
CA GLU A 227 17.43 -4.55 0.03
C GLU A 227 16.34 -5.58 0.31
N THR A 228 16.23 -6.60 -0.55
CA THR A 228 15.26 -7.71 -0.38
C THR A 228 15.92 -9.01 -0.78
N THR A 229 15.80 -10.01 0.08
CA THR A 229 16.13 -11.41 -0.24
C THR A 229 14.84 -12.24 -0.15
N THR A 230 14.50 -12.96 -1.22
CA THR A 230 13.31 -13.80 -1.28
C THR A 230 13.66 -15.23 -1.66
N PHE A 231 12.98 -16.20 -1.08
CA PHE A 231 13.02 -17.61 -1.45
C PHE A 231 11.61 -18.16 -1.56
N ASN A 232 11.32 -18.92 -2.65
CA ASN A 232 10.06 -19.59 -2.86
C ASN A 232 10.28 -21.07 -3.21
N GLY A 233 9.35 -21.92 -2.76
CA GLY A 233 9.26 -23.30 -3.16
C GLY A 233 7.83 -23.69 -3.50
N VAL A 234 7.62 -24.37 -4.63
CA VAL A 234 6.30 -24.86 -5.06
C VAL A 234 6.38 -26.35 -5.34
N ILE A 235 5.37 -27.07 -4.92
CA ILE A 235 5.16 -28.49 -5.26
C ILE A 235 3.77 -28.60 -5.90
N ASN A 236 3.70 -29.20 -7.07
CA ASN A 236 2.47 -29.53 -7.78
C ASN A 236 2.33 -31.04 -7.91
N TRP A 237 1.20 -31.59 -7.44
CA TRP A 237 0.91 -33.02 -7.46
C TRP A 237 -0.40 -33.30 -8.19
N THR A 238 -0.30 -33.98 -9.32
CA THR A 238 -1.40 -34.35 -10.22
C THR A 238 -1.41 -35.86 -10.47
N PRO A 239 -1.79 -36.67 -9.44
CA PRO A 239 -1.75 -38.15 -9.56
C PRO A 239 -2.76 -38.72 -10.57
N THR A 240 -3.78 -37.97 -10.90
CA THR A 240 -4.81 -38.26 -11.92
C THR A 240 -5.23 -36.98 -12.61
N ASP A 241 -5.82 -37.07 -13.80
CA ASP A 241 -6.35 -35.94 -14.55
C ASP A 241 -7.42 -35.16 -13.79
N ASN A 242 -8.05 -35.79 -12.79
CA ASN A 242 -9.16 -35.20 -12.02
C ASN A 242 -8.73 -34.55 -10.70
N PHE A 243 -7.48 -34.73 -10.26
CA PHE A 243 -7.00 -34.20 -8.97
C PHE A 243 -5.72 -33.40 -9.14
N LYS A 244 -5.72 -32.20 -8.59
CA LYS A 244 -4.56 -31.32 -8.50
C LYS A 244 -4.37 -30.86 -7.05
N LEU A 245 -3.11 -30.84 -6.59
CA LEU A 245 -2.72 -30.23 -5.33
C LEU A 245 -1.48 -29.38 -5.56
N LYS A 246 -1.52 -28.12 -5.16
CA LYS A 246 -0.42 -27.15 -5.17
C LYS A 246 -0.09 -26.74 -3.75
N MET A 247 1.19 -26.79 -3.38
CA MET A 247 1.71 -26.29 -2.11
C MET A 247 2.77 -25.24 -2.39
N ARG A 248 2.74 -24.13 -1.68
CA ARG A 248 3.73 -23.08 -1.79
C ARG A 248 4.24 -22.66 -0.41
N TYR A 249 5.54 -22.47 -0.30
CA TYR A 249 6.19 -21.81 0.82
C TYR A 249 7.04 -20.65 0.29
N SER A 250 6.99 -19.53 0.98
CA SER A 250 7.74 -18.32 0.63
C SER A 250 8.27 -17.65 1.89
N THR A 251 9.53 -17.20 1.84
CA THR A 251 10.10 -16.32 2.85
C THR A 251 10.79 -15.14 2.20
N SER A 252 10.73 -13.97 2.84
CA SER A 252 11.44 -12.77 2.40
C SER A 252 11.95 -11.97 3.59
N GLU A 253 13.13 -11.36 3.40
CA GLU A 253 13.76 -10.45 4.34
C GLU A 253 14.02 -9.12 3.61
N ASP A 254 13.64 -8.00 4.25
CA ASP A 254 13.93 -6.64 3.78
C ASP A 254 14.84 -5.94 4.79
N ASP A 255 15.82 -5.16 4.30
CA ASP A 255 16.70 -4.29 5.09
C ASP A 255 16.86 -2.94 4.37
N ASP A 256 15.86 -2.06 4.54
CA ASP A 256 15.79 -0.78 3.85
C ASP A 256 16.47 0.32 4.67
N GLY A 257 17.15 1.24 3.97
CA GLY A 257 17.64 2.48 4.53
C GLY A 257 16.54 3.53 4.73
N ALA A 258 16.97 4.75 5.04
CA ALA A 258 16.08 5.90 5.14
C ALA A 258 15.38 6.15 3.79
N PRO A 259 14.04 6.32 3.75
CA PRO A 259 13.34 6.58 2.50
C PRO A 259 13.71 7.94 1.89
N SER A 260 13.61 8.07 0.56
CA SER A 260 13.78 9.35 -0.12
C SER A 260 12.60 10.25 0.15
N GLN A 261 12.80 11.26 0.97
CA GLN A 261 11.77 12.24 1.32
C GLN A 261 12.36 13.61 1.57
N GLY A 262 11.49 14.63 1.56
CA GLY A 262 11.83 16.01 1.90
C GLY A 262 10.66 16.68 2.58
N TYR A 263 10.90 17.91 3.07
CA TYR A 263 9.88 18.73 3.71
C TYR A 263 9.81 20.11 3.07
N VAL A 264 8.62 20.49 2.61
CA VAL A 264 8.34 21.83 2.07
C VAL A 264 7.54 22.60 3.10
N SER A 265 8.21 23.55 3.79
CA SER A 265 7.59 24.36 4.84
C SER A 265 6.47 25.25 4.27
N GLY A 266 5.29 25.17 4.86
CA GLY A 266 4.17 26.05 4.51
C GLY A 266 4.46 27.51 4.83
N ILE A 267 5.14 27.80 5.95
CA ILE A 267 5.49 29.18 6.34
C ILE A 267 6.48 29.81 5.36
N MET A 268 7.52 29.06 4.96
CA MET A 268 8.55 29.57 4.04
C MET A 268 8.03 29.71 2.62
N ASN A 269 7.03 28.94 2.24
CA ASN A 269 6.40 28.89 0.93
C ASN A 269 4.96 29.40 0.95
N ASP A 270 4.63 30.25 1.89
CA ASP A 270 3.25 30.74 2.08
C ASP A 270 2.73 31.49 0.84
N THR A 271 1.81 30.84 0.16
CA THR A 271 1.04 31.40 -0.95
C THR A 271 -0.44 31.56 -0.60
N CYS A 272 -0.83 31.14 0.61
CA CYS A 272 -2.20 31.21 1.09
C CYS A 272 -2.55 32.53 1.74
N THR A 273 -1.62 33.17 2.48
CA THR A 273 -1.91 34.42 3.20
C THR A 273 -2.33 35.51 2.24
N GLY A 274 -3.53 36.05 2.46
CA GLY A 274 -4.14 37.08 1.61
C GLY A 274 -4.97 36.54 0.44
N THR A 275 -5.06 35.21 0.30
CA THR A 275 -6.01 34.58 -0.63
C THR A 275 -7.35 34.31 0.08
N THR A 276 -8.38 34.04 -0.70
CA THR A 276 -9.68 33.56 -0.20
C THR A 276 -10.06 32.31 -0.97
N VAL A 277 -10.59 31.31 -0.26
CA VAL A 277 -11.12 30.09 -0.86
C VAL A 277 -12.60 29.95 -0.51
N ASN A 278 -13.40 29.47 -1.45
CA ASN A 278 -14.78 29.10 -1.16
C ASN A 278 -14.77 27.71 -0.54
N SER A 279 -15.24 27.58 0.68
CA SER A 279 -15.41 26.33 1.39
C SER A 279 -16.89 26.03 1.62
N ALA A 280 -17.24 24.81 2.03
CA ALA A 280 -18.60 24.48 2.40
C ALA A 280 -19.13 25.31 3.58
N GLU A 281 -18.24 25.80 4.46
CA GLU A 281 -18.58 26.68 5.59
C GLU A 281 -18.69 28.15 5.17
N GLY A 282 -18.35 28.50 3.94
CA GLY A 282 -18.37 29.85 3.40
C GLY A 282 -17.05 30.31 2.80
N VAL A 283 -16.65 31.56 3.05
CA VAL A 283 -15.36 32.10 2.57
C VAL A 283 -14.32 31.97 3.68
N ALA A 284 -13.29 31.20 3.43
CA ALA A 284 -12.13 31.03 4.31
C ALA A 284 -10.93 31.85 3.80
N ASN A 285 -10.03 32.21 4.72
CA ASN A 285 -8.77 32.90 4.43
C ASN A 285 -7.63 32.05 4.98
N PRO A 286 -7.13 31.08 4.23
CA PRO A 286 -6.04 30.23 4.68
C PRO A 286 -4.76 31.03 4.89
N VAL A 287 -3.90 30.57 5.79
CA VAL A 287 -2.69 31.27 6.22
C VAL A 287 -1.54 30.31 6.47
N ASN A 288 -0.31 30.83 6.28
CA ASN A 288 0.92 30.09 6.61
C ASN A 288 1.01 28.70 5.95
N TYR A 289 0.50 28.55 4.74
CA TYR A 289 0.48 27.31 4.01
C TYR A 289 0.64 27.53 2.50
N ILE A 290 0.69 26.43 1.73
CA ILE A 290 0.81 26.43 0.28
C ILE A 290 -0.59 26.35 -0.33
N CYS A 291 -0.99 27.38 -1.08
CA CYS A 291 -2.18 27.37 -1.93
C CYS A 291 -1.74 27.25 -3.39
N GLY A 292 -2.01 26.10 -4.00
CA GLY A 292 -1.56 25.76 -5.35
C GLY A 292 -0.44 24.72 -5.37
N THR A 293 0.41 24.77 -6.40
CA THR A 293 1.46 23.76 -6.62
C THR A 293 2.56 23.83 -5.55
N VAL A 294 2.87 22.67 -4.96
CA VAL A 294 4.02 22.51 -4.05
C VAL A 294 5.31 22.67 -4.85
N PRO A 295 6.18 23.65 -4.50
CA PRO A 295 7.38 23.91 -5.30
C PRO A 295 8.35 22.73 -5.29
N TYR A 296 8.92 22.40 -6.46
CA TYR A 296 10.00 21.43 -6.60
C TYR A 296 11.36 22.15 -6.70
N GLY A 297 12.35 21.68 -5.95
CA GLY A 297 13.77 22.12 -6.06
C GLY A 297 14.00 23.59 -5.72
N ASN A 298 15.04 24.13 -6.22
CA ASN A 298 15.76 25.39 -6.12
C ASN A 298 15.06 26.70 -5.69
N SER A 299 13.78 26.81 -5.60
CA SER A 299 13.16 28.10 -5.22
C SER A 299 13.15 28.35 -3.72
N VAL A 300 13.22 27.30 -2.91
CA VAL A 300 13.30 27.40 -1.45
C VAL A 300 14.01 26.16 -0.90
N THR A 301 15.30 26.20 -0.80
CA THR A 301 16.15 25.37 0.09
C THR A 301 15.69 23.92 0.39
N VAL A 302 14.89 23.28 -0.42
CA VAL A 302 14.55 21.87 -0.27
C VAL A 302 15.15 21.09 -1.43
N ASP A 303 16.36 20.64 -1.24
CA ASP A 303 16.92 19.56 -2.06
C ASP A 303 16.30 18.27 -1.54
N PRO A 304 15.58 17.48 -2.39
CA PRO A 304 15.05 16.19 -1.98
C PRO A 304 16.13 15.33 -1.34
N GLY A 305 15.89 14.84 -0.12
CA GLY A 305 16.86 14.08 0.66
C GLY A 305 17.91 14.91 1.40
N SER A 306 17.99 16.24 1.19
CA SER A 306 19.00 17.06 1.90
C SER A 306 18.54 17.55 3.27
N ASN A 307 17.27 17.43 3.58
CA ASN A 307 16.67 17.89 4.84
C ASN A 307 16.36 16.77 5.83
N ILE A 308 16.78 15.56 5.53
CA ILE A 308 16.61 14.42 6.42
C ILE A 308 17.96 13.81 6.78
N ILE A 309 17.96 12.96 7.79
CA ILE A 309 19.08 12.11 8.15
C ILE A 309 18.93 10.73 7.51
N SER A 310 20.03 10.11 7.16
CA SER A 310 20.08 8.79 6.56
C SER A 310 20.42 7.69 7.57
N SER A 311 20.51 6.46 7.11
CA SER A 311 21.03 5.32 7.87
C SER A 311 22.49 5.48 8.29
N ASN A 312 23.25 6.49 7.80
CA ASN A 312 24.57 6.82 8.33
C ASN A 312 24.51 7.37 9.75
N THR A 313 23.40 7.98 10.13
CA THR A 313 23.20 8.43 11.52
C THR A 313 22.84 7.22 12.37
N ILE A 314 23.78 6.77 13.17
CA ILE A 314 23.56 5.71 14.17
C ILE A 314 22.84 6.32 15.36
N LEU A 315 21.69 5.78 15.69
CA LEU A 315 20.96 6.20 16.87
C LEU A 315 21.80 5.91 18.12
N PRO A 316 21.81 6.82 19.09
CA PRO A 316 22.66 6.70 20.29
C PRO A 316 22.27 5.56 21.22
N VAL A 317 21.18 4.85 20.92
CA VAL A 317 20.69 3.69 21.68
C VAL A 317 20.50 2.54 20.71
N ASP A 318 21.03 1.39 21.07
CA ASP A 318 20.67 0.15 20.38
C ASP A 318 19.19 -0.16 20.68
N MET A 319 18.35 0.08 19.70
CA MET A 319 16.91 -0.11 19.84
C MET A 319 16.50 -1.59 19.84
N SER A 320 17.42 -2.50 19.48
CA SER A 320 17.19 -3.95 19.63
C SER A 320 17.23 -4.39 21.10
N ASP A 321 17.87 -3.60 21.97
CA ASP A 321 18.08 -3.92 23.39
C ASP A 321 17.09 -3.19 24.32
N LEU A 322 16.04 -2.57 23.78
CA LEU A 322 14.91 -2.10 24.57
C LEU A 322 14.10 -3.31 25.07
N THR A 323 14.66 -4.01 26.03
CA THR A 323 14.09 -5.20 26.69
C THR A 323 12.89 -4.89 27.57
N ASP A 324 12.24 -3.73 27.39
CA ASP A 324 11.00 -3.45 28.09
C ASP A 324 9.87 -4.22 27.41
N PRO A 325 9.34 -5.27 28.05
CA PRO A 325 8.27 -6.09 27.46
C PRO A 325 6.98 -5.32 27.18
N THR A 326 6.89 -4.05 27.62
CA THR A 326 5.72 -3.19 27.40
C THR A 326 5.83 -2.33 26.12
N THR A 327 7.00 -2.29 25.49
CA THR A 327 7.26 -1.49 24.27
C THR A 327 7.89 -2.30 23.16
N ASN A 328 8.28 -3.53 23.43
CA ASN A 328 8.83 -4.45 22.46
C ASN A 328 7.76 -5.49 22.09
N ILE A 329 7.51 -5.64 20.83
CA ILE A 329 6.77 -6.77 20.28
C ILE A 329 7.80 -7.88 20.10
N ASP A 330 7.58 -9.03 20.73
CA ASP A 330 8.49 -10.18 20.64
C ASP A 330 8.61 -10.61 19.17
N GLY A 331 9.82 -10.93 18.75
CA GLY A 331 10.12 -11.45 17.41
C GLY A 331 10.56 -10.39 16.41
N VAL A 332 10.14 -9.14 16.50
CA VAL A 332 10.49 -8.14 15.48
C VAL A 332 12.00 -7.92 15.34
N PRO A 333 12.54 -7.82 14.11
CA PRO A 333 13.97 -7.68 13.88
C PRO A 333 14.53 -6.38 14.49
N GLY A 334 15.76 -6.42 14.97
CA GLY A 334 16.43 -5.25 15.55
C GLY A 334 16.86 -4.23 14.50
N VAL A 335 16.60 -2.93 14.75
CA VAL A 335 17.03 -1.81 13.92
C VAL A 335 17.79 -0.78 14.76
N THR A 336 18.93 -0.31 14.28
CA THR A 336 19.84 0.61 15.00
C THR A 336 20.01 1.98 14.36
N SER A 337 19.41 2.18 13.17
CA SER A 337 19.48 3.41 12.36
C SER A 337 18.12 3.72 11.76
N ILE A 338 17.97 4.89 11.12
CA ILE A 338 16.80 5.19 10.30
C ILE A 338 16.71 4.17 9.16
N GLY A 339 15.55 3.54 9.03
CA GLY A 339 15.29 2.50 8.06
C GLY A 339 14.30 1.45 8.57
N MET A 340 14.14 0.36 7.84
CA MET A 340 13.17 -0.69 8.11
C MET A 340 13.82 -2.08 7.97
N LYS A 341 13.43 -2.99 8.86
CA LYS A 341 13.65 -4.43 8.68
C LYS A 341 12.32 -5.15 8.76
N ARG A 342 12.13 -6.09 7.84
CA ARG A 342 10.94 -6.93 7.78
C ARG A 342 11.32 -8.36 7.47
N GLU A 343 10.72 -9.28 8.18
CA GLU A 343 10.73 -10.71 7.91
C GLU A 343 9.31 -11.15 7.60
N SER A 344 9.13 -11.98 6.57
CA SER A 344 7.81 -12.48 6.18
C SER A 344 7.91 -13.95 5.80
N GLU A 345 7.00 -14.75 6.32
CA GLU A 345 6.82 -16.15 5.96
C GLU A 345 5.39 -16.40 5.48
N ARG A 346 5.23 -17.17 4.42
CA ARG A 346 3.93 -17.51 3.84
C ARG A 346 3.88 -18.96 3.43
N PHE A 347 2.82 -19.62 3.82
CA PHE A 347 2.51 -20.99 3.43
C PHE A 347 1.11 -21.06 2.83
N SER A 348 0.95 -21.76 1.71
CA SER A 348 -0.36 -22.06 1.16
C SER A 348 -0.47 -23.46 0.59
N ILE A 349 -1.68 -23.98 0.59
CA ILE A 349 -2.05 -25.25 -0.04
C ILE A 349 -3.40 -25.09 -0.73
N ALA A 350 -3.49 -25.51 -1.98
CA ALA A 350 -4.72 -25.54 -2.75
C ALA A 350 -4.90 -26.95 -3.36
N ALA A 351 -6.11 -27.49 -3.25
CA ALA A 351 -6.46 -28.79 -3.81
C ALA A 351 -7.78 -28.69 -4.56
N GLY A 352 -7.82 -29.25 -5.77
CA GLY A 352 -9.01 -29.34 -6.61
C GLY A 352 -9.30 -30.77 -7.05
N TYR A 353 -10.57 -31.13 -7.09
CA TYR A 353 -11.03 -32.38 -7.64
C TYR A 353 -12.22 -32.16 -8.58
N GLN A 354 -12.07 -32.61 -9.83
CA GLN A 354 -13.13 -32.59 -10.83
C GLN A 354 -13.78 -33.93 -10.98
N PHE A 355 -15.09 -34.02 -10.77
CA PHE A 355 -15.87 -35.23 -10.97
C PHE A 355 -16.14 -35.51 -12.45
N ASP A 356 -16.30 -36.74 -12.85
CA ASP A 356 -16.66 -37.13 -14.23
C ASP A 356 -17.99 -36.49 -14.69
N SER A 357 -18.81 -36.10 -13.76
CA SER A 357 -20.08 -35.35 -14.00
C SER A 357 -19.89 -33.87 -14.32
N GLY A 358 -18.63 -33.36 -14.30
CA GLY A 358 -18.29 -31.96 -14.55
C GLY A 358 -18.40 -31.03 -13.35
N TYR A 359 -18.86 -31.53 -12.17
CA TYR A 359 -18.77 -30.77 -10.91
C TYR A 359 -17.33 -30.71 -10.42
N SER A 360 -16.97 -29.65 -9.67
CA SER A 360 -15.69 -29.60 -8.98
C SER A 360 -15.84 -29.20 -7.52
N ILE A 361 -14.87 -29.61 -6.72
CA ILE A 361 -14.63 -29.16 -5.36
C ILE A 361 -13.22 -28.64 -5.26
N ASP A 362 -13.08 -27.43 -4.71
CA ASP A 362 -11.81 -26.76 -4.51
C ASP A 362 -11.67 -26.38 -3.03
N VAL A 363 -10.48 -26.58 -2.47
CA VAL A 363 -10.16 -26.23 -1.09
C VAL A 363 -8.84 -25.47 -1.09
N SER A 364 -8.77 -24.37 -0.38
CA SER A 364 -7.52 -23.63 -0.15
C SER A 364 -7.33 -23.33 1.33
N TYR A 365 -6.07 -23.26 1.72
CA TYR A 365 -5.61 -22.85 3.04
C TYR A 365 -4.38 -21.95 2.88
N GLY A 366 -4.27 -20.93 3.68
CA GLY A 366 -3.11 -20.04 3.72
C GLY A 366 -2.81 -19.56 5.13
N LYS A 367 -1.52 -19.38 5.41
CA LYS A 367 -1.02 -18.75 6.64
C LYS A 367 0.10 -17.80 6.27
N ASN A 368 0.05 -16.59 6.83
CA ASN A 368 1.06 -15.56 6.65
C ASN A 368 1.50 -15.04 8.02
N GLU A 369 2.80 -14.83 8.16
CA GLU A 369 3.42 -14.22 9.34
C GLU A 369 4.33 -13.11 8.87
N GLN A 370 4.26 -11.93 9.51
CA GLN A 370 5.12 -10.80 9.16
C GLN A 370 5.53 -10.02 10.41
N GLU A 371 6.83 -9.85 10.57
CA GLU A 371 7.45 -9.05 11.62
C GLU A 371 8.17 -7.86 11.01
N VAL A 372 7.84 -6.66 11.49
CA VAL A 372 8.37 -5.41 10.95
C VAL A 372 8.87 -4.53 12.09
N ASN A 373 10.03 -3.95 11.88
CA ASN A 373 10.53 -2.87 12.73
C ASN A 373 11.00 -1.70 11.87
N TRP A 374 10.41 -0.54 12.09
CA TRP A 374 10.69 0.64 11.31
C TRP A 374 11.07 1.81 12.20
N ILE A 375 12.18 2.48 11.87
CA ILE A 375 12.61 3.71 12.50
C ILE A 375 12.66 4.79 11.43
N ARG A 376 12.02 5.92 11.71
CA ARG A 376 11.94 7.05 10.78
C ARG A 376 12.42 8.34 11.39
N ASP A 377 12.92 9.23 10.55
CA ASP A 377 13.03 10.65 10.81
C ASP A 377 11.63 11.26 10.82
N PHE A 378 11.11 11.61 12.00
CA PHE A 378 9.75 12.06 12.17
C PHE A 378 9.61 13.56 11.92
N ASP A 379 10.65 14.35 12.17
CA ASP A 379 10.61 15.81 12.01
C ASP A 379 11.07 16.28 10.62
N LEU A 380 11.62 15.40 9.80
CA LEU A 380 12.08 15.65 8.43
C LEU A 380 13.05 16.85 8.36
N SER A 381 13.87 17.02 9.40
CA SER A 381 14.82 18.12 9.50
C SER A 381 16.26 17.65 9.22
N ASP A 382 17.18 18.59 9.16
CA ASP A 382 18.61 18.34 9.02
C ASP A 382 19.30 17.92 10.34
N ARG A 383 18.53 17.62 11.36
CA ARG A 383 19.00 17.26 12.68
C ARG A 383 18.24 16.03 13.18
N LEU A 384 18.90 15.21 13.97
CA LEU A 384 18.21 14.16 14.72
C LEU A 384 17.42 14.82 15.87
N GLY A 385 16.32 15.49 15.50
CA GLY A 385 15.41 16.17 16.43
C GLY A 385 14.42 15.18 17.01
N TRP A 386 13.52 14.68 16.17
CA TRP A 386 12.51 13.73 16.58
C TRP A 386 12.52 12.51 15.63
N TRP A 387 12.61 11.33 16.20
CA TRP A 387 12.52 10.06 15.52
C TRP A 387 11.38 9.21 16.10
N SER A 388 10.83 8.30 15.33
CA SER A 388 9.81 7.35 15.74
C SER A 388 10.23 5.93 15.38
N ARG A 389 9.93 4.98 16.26
CA ARG A 389 10.02 3.54 16.03
C ARG A 389 8.63 2.95 16.09
N ASP A 390 8.27 2.20 15.09
CA ASP A 390 6.93 1.63 14.93
C ASP A 390 7.05 0.12 14.59
N PRO A 391 7.28 -0.77 15.60
CA PRO A 391 7.29 -2.20 15.39
C PRO A 391 5.88 -2.73 15.18
N GLN A 392 5.73 -3.74 14.31
CA GLN A 392 4.48 -4.43 14.03
C GLN A 392 4.72 -5.94 13.91
N ASN A 393 3.74 -6.70 14.36
CA ASN A 393 3.61 -8.12 14.11
C ASN A 393 2.22 -8.37 13.51
N MET A 394 2.14 -9.14 12.45
CA MET A 394 0.93 -9.48 11.72
C MET A 394 0.91 -10.96 11.44
N ASP A 395 -0.11 -11.62 11.96
CA ASP A 395 -0.40 -13.02 11.70
C ASP A 395 -1.78 -13.13 11.08
N ASP A 396 -1.92 -13.87 9.98
CA ASP A 396 -3.22 -14.18 9.41
C ASP A 396 -3.30 -15.62 8.88
N GLU A 397 -4.50 -16.16 9.00
CA GLU A 397 -4.84 -17.50 8.54
C GLU A 397 -6.17 -17.49 7.79
N SER A 398 -6.23 -18.21 6.68
CA SER A 398 -7.46 -18.31 5.88
C SER A 398 -7.68 -19.70 5.34
N TRP A 399 -8.95 -20.09 5.16
CA TRP A 399 -9.30 -21.25 4.37
C TRP A 399 -10.63 -21.06 3.64
N GLU A 400 -10.77 -21.74 2.54
CA GLU A 400 -11.96 -21.68 1.71
C GLU A 400 -12.27 -23.07 1.12
N ILE A 401 -13.55 -23.38 1.02
CA ILE A 401 -14.06 -24.53 0.30
C ILE A 401 -15.12 -24.07 -0.70
N ARG A 402 -15.03 -24.55 -1.95
CA ARG A 402 -15.98 -24.26 -3.03
C ARG A 402 -16.49 -25.52 -3.67
N PHE A 403 -17.74 -25.46 -4.09
CA PHE A 403 -18.37 -26.46 -4.93
C PHE A 403 -18.98 -25.79 -6.16
N THR A 404 -18.57 -26.24 -7.36
CA THR A 404 -18.90 -25.60 -8.63
C THR A 404 -19.64 -26.59 -9.54
N SER A 405 -20.69 -26.12 -10.21
CA SER A 405 -21.46 -26.89 -11.19
C SER A 405 -20.71 -26.98 -12.54
N PRO A 406 -21.09 -27.92 -13.44
CA PRO A 406 -20.60 -27.95 -14.81
C PRO A 406 -20.81 -26.59 -15.51
N GLN A 407 -19.78 -26.11 -16.24
CA GLN A 407 -19.77 -24.76 -16.83
C GLN A 407 -20.33 -24.71 -18.28
N ASP A 408 -20.62 -25.87 -18.86
CA ASP A 408 -21.20 -26.03 -20.21
C ASP A 408 -22.72 -26.00 -20.21
N GLN A 409 -23.35 -25.78 -19.05
CA GLN A 409 -24.81 -25.79 -18.90
C GLN A 409 -25.38 -24.36 -18.97
N ARG A 410 -26.66 -24.25 -19.38
CA ARG A 410 -27.41 -22.99 -19.40
C ARG A 410 -27.56 -22.35 -18.00
N LEU A 411 -27.64 -23.16 -16.98
CA LEU A 411 -27.62 -22.76 -15.58
C LEU A 411 -26.31 -23.24 -14.95
N ARG A 412 -25.50 -22.30 -14.53
CA ARG A 412 -24.23 -22.55 -13.84
C ARG A 412 -24.29 -21.92 -12.46
N TRP A 413 -23.68 -22.53 -11.50
CA TRP A 413 -23.65 -22.01 -10.14
C TRP A 413 -22.39 -22.43 -9.40
N LEU A 414 -22.08 -21.66 -8.39
CA LEU A 414 -20.99 -21.88 -7.46
C LEU A 414 -21.52 -21.57 -6.06
N VAL A 415 -21.10 -22.34 -5.05
CA VAL A 415 -21.31 -22.06 -3.63
C VAL A 415 -20.03 -22.33 -2.87
N GLY A 416 -19.69 -21.48 -1.93
CA GLY A 416 -18.51 -21.65 -1.10
C GLY A 416 -18.71 -21.13 0.32
N TYR A 417 -17.80 -21.55 1.18
CA TYR A 417 -17.64 -21.01 2.53
C TYR A 417 -16.18 -20.63 2.73
N SER A 418 -15.93 -19.48 3.37
CA SER A 418 -14.59 -19.02 3.72
C SER A 418 -14.53 -18.62 5.18
N TYR A 419 -13.33 -18.79 5.75
CA TYR A 419 -12.96 -18.30 7.08
C TYR A 419 -11.62 -17.59 6.99
N TYR A 420 -11.47 -16.53 7.75
CA TYR A 420 -10.26 -15.73 7.87
C TYR A 420 -10.14 -15.24 9.31
N GLU A 421 -8.94 -15.31 9.86
CA GLU A 421 -8.62 -14.63 11.12
C GLU A 421 -7.30 -13.89 11.00
N GLN A 422 -7.16 -12.81 11.73
CA GLN A 422 -5.93 -12.02 11.82
C GLN A 422 -5.66 -11.57 13.25
N GLU A 423 -4.38 -11.43 13.56
CA GLU A 423 -3.90 -10.68 14.70
C GLU A 423 -2.89 -9.64 14.22
N PHE A 424 -3.14 -8.38 14.55
CA PHE A 424 -2.25 -7.27 14.26
C PHE A 424 -1.86 -6.60 15.57
N LEU A 425 -0.57 -6.66 15.89
CA LEU A 425 0.03 -5.97 17.03
C LEU A 425 0.88 -4.81 16.51
N ALA A 426 0.61 -3.62 17.00
CA ALA A 426 1.41 -2.43 16.68
C ALA A 426 1.77 -1.68 17.97
N SER A 427 3.00 -1.24 18.05
CA SER A 427 3.49 -0.40 19.14
C SER A 427 4.19 0.81 18.54
N GLY A 428 4.22 1.92 19.26
CA GLY A 428 4.95 3.11 18.87
C GLY A 428 5.85 3.59 20.01
N SER A 429 7.07 3.91 19.68
CA SER A 429 7.98 4.60 20.60
C SER A 429 8.72 5.69 19.83
N GLY A 430 9.29 6.65 20.52
CA GLY A 430 10.05 7.70 19.85
C GLY A 430 10.98 8.40 20.80
N GLY A 431 11.78 9.30 20.32
CA GLY A 431 12.73 10.04 21.11
C GLY A 431 13.17 11.33 20.45
N ASP A 432 13.69 12.19 21.28
CA ASP A 432 14.47 13.35 20.90
C ASP A 432 15.93 13.05 21.21
N ALA A 433 16.75 12.90 20.18
CA ALA A 433 18.20 12.71 20.35
C ALA A 433 18.92 14.06 20.50
N ALA A 434 18.20 15.16 20.37
CA ALA A 434 18.80 16.46 20.50
C ALA A 434 19.20 16.72 21.95
N THR A 435 20.47 16.97 22.15
CA THR A 435 21.01 17.71 23.29
C THR A 435 20.54 19.17 23.34
N SER A 436 19.50 19.52 22.59
CA SER A 436 18.93 20.86 22.56
C SER A 436 18.05 21.09 23.77
N CYS A 437 18.67 21.68 24.77
CA CYS A 437 17.92 22.36 25.82
C CYS A 437 17.17 23.52 25.16
N PHE A 438 15.85 23.41 25.03
CA PHE A 438 15.04 24.52 24.58
C PHE A 438 14.98 25.56 25.71
N SER A 439 15.24 26.82 25.39
CA SER A 439 14.87 27.88 26.30
C SER A 439 13.33 27.99 26.28
N PHE A 440 12.69 27.84 27.40
CA PHE A 440 11.25 28.08 27.56
C PHE A 440 10.82 29.54 27.34
N ASP A 441 11.68 30.38 26.82
CA ASP A 441 11.41 31.78 26.44
C ASP A 441 10.20 31.90 25.54
N SER A 442 9.97 30.93 24.64
CA SER A 442 8.83 30.92 23.73
C SER A 442 7.47 30.70 24.41
N PHE A 443 7.46 30.24 25.67
CA PHE A 443 6.24 29.98 26.43
C PHE A 443 6.02 30.95 27.58
N GLY A 444 6.87 31.97 27.75
CA GLY A 444 6.75 32.93 28.83
C GLY A 444 7.15 32.38 30.21
N TYR A 445 7.88 31.27 30.29
CA TYR A 445 8.34 30.62 31.51
C TYR A 445 9.85 30.79 31.76
N SER A 446 10.53 31.64 31.00
CA SER A 446 12.00 31.82 31.06
C SER A 446 12.56 32.17 32.45
N ASP A 447 11.81 32.91 33.21
CA ASP A 447 12.27 33.38 34.55
C ASP A 447 12.16 32.32 35.63
N ALA A 448 11.30 31.30 35.43
CA ALA A 448 11.08 30.28 36.46
C ALA A 448 11.97 29.03 36.24
N TYR A 449 12.39 28.76 35.01
CA TYR A 449 13.12 27.54 34.65
C TYR A 449 14.19 27.77 33.56
N PRO A 450 15.29 28.47 33.88
CA PRO A 450 16.40 28.62 32.94
C PRO A 450 17.09 27.25 32.76
N ASN A 451 17.22 26.79 31.53
CA ASN A 451 17.95 25.55 31.15
C ASN A 451 17.23 24.23 31.45
N ILE A 452 15.95 24.12 31.19
CA ILE A 452 15.28 22.83 31.18
C ILE A 452 15.43 22.20 29.81
N CYS A 453 16.01 21.00 29.80
CA CYS A 453 16.03 20.17 28.61
C CYS A 453 14.74 19.35 28.61
N VAL A 454 13.88 19.51 27.59
CA VAL A 454 12.69 18.69 27.40
C VAL A 454 13.12 17.42 26.67
N TYR A 455 13.16 16.30 27.38
CA TYR A 455 13.67 15.03 26.87
C TYR A 455 12.59 14.08 26.38
N SER A 456 11.32 14.41 26.58
CA SER A 456 10.27 13.47 26.21
C SER A 456 8.93 14.17 26.06
N PHE A 457 8.20 13.80 25.02
CA PHE A 457 6.84 14.28 24.79
C PHE A 457 5.81 13.57 25.68
N PHE A 458 6.09 12.33 26.04
CA PHE A 458 5.26 11.54 26.96
C PHE A 458 6.13 10.71 27.89
N ASP A 459 6.29 11.13 29.11
CA ASP A 459 6.76 10.27 30.20
C ASP A 459 5.53 9.77 30.98
N PRO A 460 5.17 8.47 30.86
CA PRO A 460 4.05 7.90 31.61
C PRO A 460 4.19 8.05 33.12
N ALA A 461 5.45 8.09 33.64
CA ALA A 461 5.72 8.28 35.04
C ALA A 461 5.37 9.67 35.56
N ILE A 462 5.16 10.65 34.64
CA ILE A 462 4.79 12.02 35.01
C ILE A 462 3.51 12.48 34.29
N GLY A 463 2.80 11.54 33.61
CA GLY A 463 1.46 11.76 33.05
C GLY A 463 1.35 12.86 32.00
N GLY A 464 2.38 13.05 31.18
CA GLY A 464 2.39 14.10 30.17
C GLY A 464 3.81 14.61 29.91
N LEU A 465 3.94 15.84 29.47
CA LEU A 465 5.21 16.50 29.19
C LEU A 465 6.32 16.16 30.18
N GLY A 466 7.25 15.29 29.72
CA GLY A 466 8.45 14.95 30.51
C GLY A 466 9.38 16.14 30.55
N ILE A 467 9.37 16.82 31.65
CA ILE A 467 10.47 17.75 32.00
C ILE A 467 11.63 16.87 32.43
N GLY A 468 12.73 16.87 31.66
CA GLY A 468 13.85 15.98 31.83
C GLY A 468 14.42 16.00 33.26
N ARG A 469 14.70 14.82 33.82
CA ARG A 469 15.53 14.70 34.99
C ARG A 469 17.00 14.87 34.62
N PRO A 470 17.80 15.63 35.38
CA PRO A 470 19.24 15.64 35.21
C PRO A 470 19.81 14.22 35.34
N GLY A 471 20.40 13.70 34.28
CA GLY A 471 21.06 12.39 34.31
C GLY A 471 20.69 11.38 33.24
N ASN A 472 19.56 11.54 32.54
CA ASN A 472 19.20 10.71 31.36
C ASN A 472 19.51 11.50 30.11
N ALA A 473 20.61 11.20 29.47
CA ALA A 473 21.10 11.93 28.28
C ALA A 473 20.28 11.66 27.00
N LEU A 474 19.25 10.83 27.06
CA LEU A 474 18.45 10.41 25.91
C LEU A 474 16.98 10.37 26.34
N GLY A 475 16.19 11.31 25.82
CA GLY A 475 14.75 11.33 26.02
C GLY A 475 14.07 10.28 25.16
N ILE A 476 14.09 9.03 25.56
CA ILE A 476 13.24 8.01 24.95
C ILE A 476 11.88 8.12 25.62
N PHE A 477 10.87 8.53 24.87
CA PHE A 477 9.50 8.35 25.32
C PHE A 477 8.99 6.99 24.82
N ARG A 478 8.46 6.27 25.79
CA ARG A 478 7.83 4.97 25.53
C ARG A 478 6.35 5.21 25.39
N ASN A 479 5.83 4.96 24.22
CA ASN A 479 4.39 4.80 24.08
C ASN A 479 4.10 3.35 24.47
N ASN A 480 3.66 3.13 25.71
CA ASN A 480 3.32 1.79 26.20
C ASN A 480 2.00 1.26 25.63
N LEU A 481 1.50 1.87 24.56
CA LEU A 481 0.27 1.47 23.92
C LEU A 481 0.60 0.39 22.87
N THR A 482 0.31 -0.84 23.18
CA THR A 482 0.22 -1.89 22.18
C THR A 482 -1.19 -1.88 21.64
N ASN A 483 -1.36 -1.48 20.39
CA ASN A 483 -2.63 -1.61 19.69
C ASN A 483 -2.77 -3.06 19.28
N THR A 484 -3.85 -3.69 19.70
CA THR A 484 -4.25 -5.02 19.24
C THR A 484 -5.46 -4.84 18.34
N ASP A 485 -5.38 -5.37 17.14
CA ASP A 485 -6.46 -5.39 16.17
C ASP A 485 -6.63 -6.84 15.71
N GLN A 486 -7.65 -7.52 16.22
CA GLN A 486 -7.98 -8.89 15.87
C GLN A 486 -9.29 -8.90 15.09
N ALA A 487 -9.37 -9.73 14.08
CA ALA A 487 -10.61 -9.95 13.35
C ALA A 487 -10.79 -11.42 13.00
N GLU A 488 -12.01 -11.89 13.17
CA GLU A 488 -12.46 -13.20 12.69
C GLU A 488 -13.60 -12.97 11.68
N VAL A 489 -13.41 -13.47 10.44
CA VAL A 489 -14.38 -13.24 9.36
C VAL A 489 -14.82 -14.57 8.81
N SER A 490 -16.10 -14.84 8.84
CA SER A 490 -16.68 -16.00 8.21
C SER A 490 -17.71 -15.60 7.15
N GLY A 491 -17.95 -16.46 6.15
CA GLY A 491 -18.97 -16.14 5.17
C GLY A 491 -19.32 -17.24 4.20
N VAL A 492 -20.58 -17.29 3.84
CA VAL A 492 -21.12 -18.13 2.76
C VAL A 492 -21.29 -17.26 1.52
N PHE A 493 -20.77 -17.70 0.39
CA PHE A 493 -20.89 -16.95 -0.86
C PHE A 493 -21.31 -17.85 -2.01
N GLY A 494 -21.79 -17.25 -3.08
CA GLY A 494 -22.14 -18.00 -4.28
C GLY A 494 -22.54 -17.15 -5.46
N SER A 495 -22.67 -17.82 -6.61
CA SER A 495 -23.18 -17.23 -7.84
C SER A 495 -24.16 -18.14 -8.55
N ILE A 496 -25.03 -17.53 -9.33
CA ILE A 496 -25.90 -18.17 -10.31
C ILE A 496 -25.78 -17.41 -11.62
N ASP A 497 -25.30 -18.11 -12.66
CA ASP A 497 -25.24 -17.60 -14.03
C ASP A 497 -26.34 -18.29 -14.85
N PHE A 498 -27.20 -17.53 -15.47
CA PHE A 498 -28.31 -18.05 -16.29
C PHE A 498 -28.35 -17.42 -17.69
N ASP A 499 -28.18 -18.26 -18.71
CA ASP A 499 -28.30 -17.82 -20.10
C ASP A 499 -29.77 -17.69 -20.49
N ILE A 500 -30.23 -16.44 -20.59
CA ILE A 500 -31.60 -16.13 -21.08
C ILE A 500 -31.68 -16.54 -22.56
N THR A 501 -30.66 -16.20 -23.34
CA THR A 501 -30.44 -16.63 -24.72
C THR A 501 -28.99 -17.04 -24.88
N ASP A 502 -28.58 -17.55 -26.05
CA ASP A 502 -27.20 -17.95 -26.33
C ASP A 502 -26.19 -16.78 -26.20
N ASN A 503 -26.68 -15.55 -26.25
CA ASN A 503 -25.83 -14.34 -26.19
C ASN A 503 -26.22 -13.35 -25.07
N LEU A 504 -27.14 -13.72 -24.18
CA LEU A 504 -27.55 -12.87 -23.06
C LEU A 504 -27.58 -13.69 -21.78
N THR A 505 -26.70 -13.35 -20.84
CA THR A 505 -26.57 -13.99 -19.54
C THR A 505 -26.91 -13.00 -18.42
N VAL A 506 -27.66 -13.45 -17.43
CA VAL A 506 -27.84 -12.76 -16.13
C VAL A 506 -27.06 -13.51 -15.09
N ILE A 507 -26.30 -12.77 -14.27
CA ILE A 507 -25.44 -13.28 -13.23
C ILE A 507 -25.86 -12.62 -11.91
N LEU A 508 -26.09 -13.43 -10.90
CA LEU A 508 -26.37 -12.99 -9.55
C LEU A 508 -25.34 -13.59 -8.61
N GLU A 509 -24.69 -12.76 -7.84
CA GLU A 509 -23.66 -13.12 -6.89
C GLU A 509 -23.98 -12.51 -5.53
N GLY A 510 -23.51 -13.13 -4.48
CA GLY A 510 -23.69 -12.59 -3.15
C GLY A 510 -22.89 -13.35 -2.09
N ARG A 511 -22.61 -12.64 -1.03
CA ARG A 511 -21.96 -13.13 0.18
C ARG A 511 -22.76 -12.72 1.40
N PHE A 512 -23.02 -13.65 2.28
CA PHE A 512 -23.35 -13.34 3.66
C PHE A 512 -22.07 -13.43 4.48
N VAL A 513 -21.68 -12.33 5.14
CA VAL A 513 -20.46 -12.19 5.93
C VAL A 513 -20.81 -11.90 7.38
N GLU A 514 -20.02 -12.47 8.29
CA GLU A 514 -19.99 -12.19 9.72
C GLU A 514 -18.54 -11.83 10.06
N ASP A 515 -18.31 -10.61 10.56
CA ASP A 515 -16.99 -10.05 10.87
C ASP A 515 -16.97 -9.67 12.36
N THR A 516 -16.24 -10.41 13.19
CA THR A 516 -16.02 -10.09 14.60
C THR A 516 -14.74 -9.29 14.73
N LEU A 517 -14.84 -8.06 15.21
CA LEU A 517 -13.70 -7.17 15.42
C LEU A 517 -13.41 -7.02 16.90
N ILE A 518 -12.16 -7.21 17.30
CA ILE A 518 -11.66 -7.00 18.67
C ILE A 518 -10.56 -5.94 18.61
N LYS A 519 -10.80 -4.79 19.22
CA LYS A 519 -9.83 -3.71 19.31
C LYS A 519 -9.54 -3.29 20.74
N GLY A 520 -8.30 -2.95 21.01
CA GLY A 520 -7.93 -2.45 22.30
C GLY A 520 -6.53 -1.89 22.36
N ASN A 521 -6.33 -1.08 23.38
CA ASN A 521 -5.01 -0.65 23.81
C ASN A 521 -4.70 -1.41 25.08
N SER A 522 -3.70 -2.30 25.07
CA SER A 522 -3.16 -2.83 26.30
C SER A 522 -2.12 -1.83 26.83
N VAL A 523 -2.50 -1.05 27.84
CA VAL A 523 -1.52 -0.28 28.61
C VAL A 523 -1.07 -1.19 29.74
N ALA A 524 0.21 -1.53 29.78
CA ALA A 524 0.77 -2.34 30.86
C ALA A 524 0.41 -1.73 32.24
N GLY A 525 -0.37 -2.48 32.99
CA GLY A 525 -0.80 -2.08 34.34
C GLY A 525 -2.16 -1.39 34.48
N THR A 526 -2.91 -1.14 33.38
CA THR A 526 -4.25 -0.50 33.44
C THR A 526 -5.42 -1.47 33.24
N GLY A 527 -5.14 -2.73 32.94
CA GLY A 527 -6.16 -3.75 32.64
C GLY A 527 -6.50 -3.84 31.15
N ASP A 528 -7.16 -4.94 30.78
CA ASP A 528 -7.64 -5.19 29.42
C ASP A 528 -8.80 -4.24 29.11
N THR A 529 -8.64 -3.41 28.08
CA THR A 529 -9.65 -2.45 27.59
C THR A 529 -10.16 -2.83 26.20
N ARG A 530 -10.11 -4.12 25.85
CA ARG A 530 -10.57 -4.58 24.55
C ARG A 530 -12.08 -4.39 24.41
N LEU A 531 -12.46 -3.91 23.23
CA LEU A 531 -13.83 -3.80 22.75
C LEU A 531 -14.03 -4.87 21.68
N GLU A 532 -15.15 -5.54 21.72
CA GLU A 532 -15.52 -6.62 20.79
C GLU A 532 -16.93 -6.36 20.24
N GLU A 533 -17.09 -6.45 18.92
CA GLU A 533 -18.38 -6.32 18.26
C GLU A 533 -18.42 -7.20 17.02
N GLU A 534 -19.61 -7.67 16.68
CA GLU A 534 -19.90 -8.49 15.52
C GLU A 534 -20.71 -7.66 14.51
N PHE A 535 -20.24 -7.65 13.26
CA PHE A 535 -20.87 -6.98 12.12
C PHE A 535 -21.29 -8.05 11.10
N ASP A 536 -22.55 -8.16 10.80
CA ASP A 536 -23.09 -9.05 9.78
C ASP A 536 -23.68 -8.26 8.62
N ASP A 537 -23.47 -8.74 7.38
CA ASP A 537 -24.03 -8.08 6.20
C ASP A 537 -24.21 -9.05 5.04
N PHE A 538 -25.01 -8.61 4.05
CA PHE A 538 -25.21 -9.30 2.79
C PHE A 538 -24.71 -8.42 1.63
N LEU A 539 -23.70 -8.87 0.92
CA LEU A 539 -22.99 -8.16 -0.13
C LEU A 539 -23.38 -8.69 -1.51
N PRO A 540 -24.36 -8.06 -2.19
CA PRO A 540 -24.86 -8.50 -3.48
C PRO A 540 -24.04 -7.97 -4.65
N ARG A 541 -24.08 -8.70 -5.77
CA ARG A 541 -23.70 -8.20 -7.11
C ARG A 541 -24.64 -8.78 -8.15
N ALA A 542 -25.12 -7.94 -9.07
CA ALA A 542 -25.95 -8.33 -10.19
C ALA A 542 -25.35 -7.85 -11.50
N ILE A 543 -25.23 -8.73 -12.48
CA ILE A 543 -24.61 -8.43 -13.77
C ILE A 543 -25.52 -8.91 -14.90
N VAL A 544 -25.61 -8.09 -15.95
CA VAL A 544 -26.19 -8.47 -17.25
C VAL A 544 -25.07 -8.41 -18.26
N ARG A 545 -24.76 -9.57 -18.89
CA ARG A 545 -23.75 -9.70 -19.95
C ARG A 545 -24.42 -9.99 -21.27
N TRP A 546 -24.08 -9.21 -22.31
CA TRP A 546 -24.54 -9.40 -23.67
C TRP A 546 -23.36 -9.56 -24.63
N THR A 547 -23.32 -10.68 -25.35
CA THR A 547 -22.29 -11.02 -26.33
C THR A 547 -22.88 -11.06 -27.75
N PRO A 548 -23.11 -9.89 -28.39
CA PRO A 548 -23.74 -9.82 -29.73
C PRO A 548 -22.91 -10.49 -30.81
N SER A 549 -21.63 -10.72 -30.59
CA SER A 549 -20.72 -11.49 -31.43
C SER A 549 -19.58 -12.07 -30.60
N ASP A 550 -18.86 -13.06 -31.14
CA ASP A 550 -17.68 -13.69 -30.50
C ASP A 550 -16.54 -12.69 -30.17
N ASN A 551 -16.58 -11.51 -30.77
CA ASN A 551 -15.58 -10.46 -30.60
C ASN A 551 -16.05 -9.30 -29.73
N THR A 552 -17.30 -9.33 -29.23
CA THR A 552 -17.87 -8.18 -28.50
C THR A 552 -18.58 -8.64 -27.25
N THR A 553 -18.17 -8.10 -26.10
CA THR A 553 -18.88 -8.27 -24.83
C THR A 553 -19.28 -6.90 -24.28
N LEU A 554 -20.56 -6.76 -23.98
CA LEU A 554 -21.13 -5.62 -23.26
C LEU A 554 -21.67 -6.10 -21.93
N TYR A 555 -21.48 -5.33 -20.88
CA TYR A 555 -22.08 -5.66 -19.59
C TYR A 555 -22.51 -4.41 -18.82
N ALA A 556 -23.44 -4.61 -17.94
CA ALA A 556 -23.81 -3.67 -16.89
C ALA A 556 -23.83 -4.42 -15.55
N SER A 557 -23.23 -3.84 -14.54
CA SER A 557 -23.21 -4.40 -13.18
C SER A 557 -23.63 -3.38 -12.14
N TRP A 558 -24.21 -3.89 -11.06
CA TRP A 558 -24.42 -3.23 -9.79
C TRP A 558 -23.83 -4.09 -8.71
N SER A 559 -23.05 -3.51 -7.80
CA SER A 559 -22.36 -4.23 -6.74
C SER A 559 -22.23 -3.38 -5.49
N GLU A 560 -22.15 -4.04 -4.37
CA GLU A 560 -21.91 -3.44 -3.05
C GLU A 560 -20.63 -4.00 -2.45
N GLY A 561 -19.81 -3.11 -1.88
CA GLY A 561 -18.60 -3.42 -1.13
C GLY A 561 -18.73 -2.90 0.29
N GLN A 562 -18.00 -3.52 1.23
CA GLN A 562 -18.03 -3.15 2.64
C GLN A 562 -16.63 -3.17 3.27
N ILE A 563 -16.39 -2.23 4.19
CA ILE A 563 -15.38 -2.32 5.25
C ILE A 563 -16.13 -2.35 6.56
N ALA A 564 -15.90 -3.37 7.39
CA ALA A 564 -16.59 -3.57 8.67
C ALA A 564 -16.60 -2.31 9.54
N GLY A 565 -17.54 -2.20 10.45
CA GLY A 565 -17.62 -1.13 11.44
C GLY A 565 -16.38 -1.02 12.31
N ASP A 566 -16.31 -0.04 13.21
CA ASP A 566 -15.16 0.21 14.05
C ASP A 566 -15.51 0.87 15.38
N PHE A 567 -14.55 1.02 16.28
CA PHE A 567 -14.73 1.63 17.59
C PHE A 567 -13.97 2.96 17.71
N ASN A 568 -14.61 3.93 18.34
CA ASN A 568 -13.96 5.09 18.92
C ASN A 568 -13.48 4.78 20.34
N THR A 569 -12.34 4.09 20.44
CA THR A 569 -11.81 3.57 21.72
C THR A 569 -11.64 4.64 22.78
N PHE A 570 -11.19 5.85 22.46
CA PHE A 570 -11.08 6.95 23.40
C PHE A 570 -12.43 7.44 23.88
N TYR A 571 -13.45 7.48 23.00
CA TYR A 571 -14.81 7.87 23.37
C TYR A 571 -15.50 6.78 24.20
N ALA A 572 -15.33 5.51 23.82
CA ALA A 572 -15.87 4.37 24.56
C ALA A 572 -15.38 4.31 26.03
N GLN A 573 -14.12 4.66 26.24
CA GLN A 573 -13.49 4.67 27.58
C GLN A 573 -13.71 5.98 28.35
N ALA A 574 -14.30 7.00 27.70
CA ALA A 574 -14.54 8.31 28.31
C ALA A 574 -15.68 8.26 29.34
N ASP A 575 -15.56 9.04 30.40
CA ASP A 575 -16.66 9.26 31.34
C ASP A 575 -17.72 10.20 30.76
N GLU A 576 -18.87 10.31 31.42
CA GLU A 576 -19.99 11.14 30.95
C GLU A 576 -19.61 12.63 30.75
N ARG A 577 -18.70 13.17 31.55
CA ARG A 577 -18.18 14.54 31.43
C ARG A 577 -17.29 14.70 30.20
N GLU A 578 -16.45 13.69 29.96
CA GLU A 578 -15.59 13.64 28.78
C GLU A 578 -16.41 13.44 27.51
N LYS A 579 -17.36 12.49 27.52
CA LYS A 579 -18.30 12.25 26.40
C LYS A 579 -19.05 13.52 26.01
N ALA A 580 -19.52 14.29 27.01
CA ALA A 580 -20.20 15.55 26.76
C ALA A 580 -19.30 16.60 26.04
N GLN A 581 -17.96 16.57 26.26
CA GLN A 581 -17.03 17.47 25.58
C GLN A 581 -16.81 17.04 24.11
N TYR A 582 -16.80 15.73 23.81
CA TYR A 582 -16.75 15.23 22.44
C TYR A 582 -18.00 15.67 21.67
N VAL A 583 -19.17 15.35 22.19
CA VAL A 583 -20.47 15.69 21.57
C VAL A 583 -20.67 17.20 21.39
N ALA A 584 -20.09 18.02 22.28
CA ALA A 584 -20.15 19.48 22.15
C ALA A 584 -19.30 20.03 20.99
N GLN A 585 -18.26 19.29 20.57
CA GLN A 585 -17.42 19.64 19.43
C GLN A 585 -17.98 19.08 18.10
N ASP A 586 -18.52 17.85 18.15
CA ASP A 586 -19.22 17.24 17.03
C ASP A 586 -20.29 16.28 17.55
N SER A 587 -21.54 16.49 17.13
CA SER A 587 -22.67 15.69 17.58
C SER A 587 -22.78 14.31 16.93
N THR A 588 -22.01 14.04 15.89
CA THR A 588 -21.96 12.76 15.17
C THR A 588 -21.04 11.72 15.83
N VAL A 589 -20.26 12.13 16.84
CA VAL A 589 -19.36 11.23 17.57
C VAL A 589 -20.15 10.13 18.26
N SER A 590 -19.80 8.88 17.97
CA SER A 590 -20.39 7.66 18.56
C SER A 590 -19.30 6.74 19.08
N GLU A 591 -19.67 5.78 19.92
CA GLU A 591 -18.78 4.73 20.44
C GLU A 591 -18.50 3.68 19.36
N LEU A 592 -19.54 3.29 18.66
CA LEU A 592 -19.51 2.35 17.54
C LEU A 592 -19.76 3.11 16.25
N LEU A 593 -19.02 2.78 15.22
CA LEU A 593 -19.15 3.30 13.86
C LEU A 593 -19.76 2.21 12.98
N ASP A 594 -20.71 2.59 12.15
CA ASP A 594 -21.29 1.72 11.14
C ASP A 594 -20.23 1.29 10.11
N ALA A 595 -20.51 0.23 9.37
CA ALA A 595 -19.69 -0.20 8.25
C ALA A 595 -19.60 0.90 7.17
N GLU A 596 -18.42 1.03 6.55
CA GLU A 596 -18.33 1.79 5.29
C GLU A 596 -18.93 0.97 4.17
N THR A 597 -19.76 1.57 3.35
CA THR A 597 -20.40 0.94 2.20
C THR A 597 -20.01 1.64 0.90
N LEU A 598 -19.84 0.85 -0.17
CA LEU A 598 -19.56 1.33 -1.52
C LEU A 598 -20.57 0.74 -2.48
N GLU A 599 -21.55 1.52 -2.90
CA GLU A 599 -22.44 1.14 -3.98
C GLU A 599 -21.81 1.54 -5.32
N ALA A 600 -21.70 0.59 -6.25
CA ALA A 600 -21.09 0.82 -7.55
C ALA A 600 -21.98 0.36 -8.70
N ILE A 601 -22.12 1.21 -9.71
CA ILE A 601 -22.72 0.88 -11.02
C ILE A 601 -21.64 1.00 -12.08
N GLU A 602 -21.48 -0.03 -12.93
CA GLU A 602 -20.50 -0.05 -13.97
C GLU A 602 -21.10 -0.52 -15.31
N PHE A 603 -20.68 0.13 -16.40
CA PHE A 603 -20.94 -0.29 -17.77
C PHE A 603 -19.62 -0.59 -18.46
N GLY A 604 -19.48 -1.78 -19.04
CA GLY A 604 -18.27 -2.19 -19.73
C GLY A 604 -18.51 -2.61 -21.16
N TRP A 605 -17.51 -2.33 -21.98
CA TRP A 605 -17.44 -2.76 -23.38
C TRP A 605 -16.06 -3.33 -23.66
N LYS A 606 -16.03 -4.61 -24.08
CA LYS A 606 -14.82 -5.32 -24.51
C LYS A 606 -14.96 -5.72 -25.97
N GLN A 607 -13.92 -5.47 -26.75
CA GLN A 607 -13.96 -5.65 -28.21
C GLN A 607 -12.63 -6.19 -28.73
N ARG A 608 -12.69 -7.28 -29.51
CA ARG A 608 -11.60 -7.71 -30.40
C ARG A 608 -11.85 -7.17 -31.81
N PHE A 609 -10.81 -6.77 -32.53
CA PHE A 609 -10.87 -6.25 -33.90
C PHE A 609 -9.64 -6.67 -34.70
N TRP A 610 -9.68 -6.45 -36.03
CA TRP A 610 -8.62 -6.84 -36.96
C TRP A 610 -8.22 -8.32 -36.87
N ASP A 611 -9.22 -9.22 -36.86
CA ASP A 611 -9.03 -10.67 -36.77
C ASP A 611 -8.18 -11.10 -35.54
N GLY A 612 -8.45 -10.45 -34.39
CA GLY A 612 -7.75 -10.74 -33.10
C GLY A 612 -6.42 -10.02 -32.94
N ARG A 613 -6.03 -9.15 -33.87
CA ARG A 613 -4.79 -8.35 -33.76
C ARG A 613 -4.92 -7.12 -32.89
N GLY A 614 -6.13 -6.75 -32.47
CA GLY A 614 -6.39 -5.65 -31.57
C GLY A 614 -7.49 -5.99 -30.59
N GLN A 615 -7.36 -5.44 -29.40
CA GLN A 615 -8.37 -5.51 -28.35
C GLN A 615 -8.49 -4.17 -27.62
N MET A 616 -9.69 -3.88 -27.15
CA MET A 616 -9.94 -2.74 -26.27
C MET A 616 -10.97 -3.10 -25.19
N ASN A 617 -10.81 -2.51 -24.03
CA ASN A 617 -11.73 -2.57 -22.91
C ASN A 617 -12.05 -1.13 -22.46
N ILE A 618 -13.33 -0.84 -22.28
CA ILE A 618 -13.80 0.45 -21.74
C ILE A 618 -14.68 0.14 -20.53
N ALA A 619 -14.48 0.86 -19.44
CA ALA A 619 -15.37 0.85 -18.29
C ALA A 619 -15.77 2.28 -17.94
N VAL A 620 -17.06 2.49 -17.67
CA VAL A 620 -17.62 3.73 -17.12
C VAL A 620 -18.33 3.36 -15.82
N TYR A 621 -17.98 4.03 -14.74
CA TYR A 621 -18.49 3.67 -13.41
C TYR A 621 -18.93 4.91 -12.62
N MET A 622 -19.84 4.69 -11.69
CA MET A 622 -20.29 5.61 -10.65
C MET A 622 -20.30 4.87 -9.33
N GLN A 623 -19.81 5.50 -8.28
CA GLN A 623 -19.66 4.93 -6.94
C GLN A 623 -20.10 5.95 -5.91
N THR A 624 -20.93 5.51 -4.96
CA THR A 624 -21.29 6.28 -3.76
C THR A 624 -20.66 5.59 -2.55
N TRP A 625 -19.83 6.31 -1.82
CA TRP A 625 -19.11 5.84 -0.64
C TRP A 625 -19.72 6.49 0.60
N GLU A 626 -20.34 5.69 1.45
CA GLU A 626 -21.01 6.13 2.66
C GLU A 626 -20.26 5.70 3.92
N ASN A 627 -20.41 6.47 5.00
CA ASN A 627 -19.81 6.22 6.32
C ASN A 627 -18.28 6.16 6.31
N ILE A 628 -17.62 6.94 5.49
CA ILE A 628 -16.16 7.05 5.47
C ILE A 628 -15.64 7.35 6.88
N LYS A 629 -14.76 6.52 7.42
CA LYS A 629 -14.20 6.70 8.76
C LYS A 629 -13.18 7.84 8.77
N GLY A 630 -13.68 9.07 8.70
CA GLY A 630 -12.90 10.30 8.76
C GLY A 630 -12.25 10.49 10.13
N ARG A 631 -10.99 10.94 10.15
CA ARG A 631 -10.25 11.18 11.38
C ARG A 631 -10.24 12.66 11.74
N SER A 632 -10.72 12.99 12.94
CA SER A 632 -10.70 14.36 13.46
C SER A 632 -10.08 14.44 14.85
N SER A 633 -9.49 15.58 15.18
CA SER A 633 -8.84 15.83 16.47
C SER A 633 -9.78 16.59 17.40
N PHE A 634 -9.96 16.07 18.60
CA PHE A 634 -10.79 16.64 19.67
C PHE A 634 -9.94 17.05 20.86
N VAL A 635 -10.24 18.18 21.43
CA VAL A 635 -9.52 18.70 22.61
C VAL A 635 -10.34 18.45 23.87
N ILE A 636 -9.86 17.54 24.71
CA ILE A 636 -10.61 17.02 25.87
C ILE A 636 -9.85 17.26 27.17
N ASN A 637 -10.53 17.81 28.17
CA ASN A 637 -10.04 17.82 29.53
C ASN A 637 -10.42 16.50 30.22
N GLU A 638 -9.49 15.57 30.26
CA GLU A 638 -9.70 14.23 30.79
C GLU A 638 -9.83 14.19 32.32
N THR A 639 -10.37 13.11 32.84
CA THR A 639 -10.49 12.84 34.29
C THR A 639 -9.30 12.04 34.80
N CYS A 640 -8.82 12.34 35.96
CA CYS A 640 -7.77 11.56 36.65
C CYS A 640 -8.27 10.17 37.02
N ARG A 641 -7.73 9.14 36.39
CA ARG A 641 -8.01 7.72 36.65
C ARG A 641 -7.00 7.13 37.62
N ALA A 642 -7.24 5.93 38.10
CA ALA A 642 -6.36 5.29 39.12
C ALA A 642 -4.90 5.18 38.65
N GLY A 643 -4.66 4.90 37.34
CA GLY A 643 -3.32 4.84 36.76
C GLY A 643 -2.65 6.19 36.57
N ASP A 644 -3.40 7.29 36.63
CA ASP A 644 -2.87 8.65 36.48
C ASP A 644 -2.40 9.24 37.81
N ILE A 645 -2.83 8.67 38.94
CA ILE A 645 -2.58 9.24 40.29
C ILE A 645 -1.10 9.21 40.64
N GLY A 646 -0.60 10.34 41.10
CA GLY A 646 0.82 10.59 41.37
C GLY A 646 1.52 11.34 40.22
N SER A 647 0.85 11.52 39.09
CA SER A 647 1.35 12.34 37.97
C SER A 647 1.24 13.85 38.27
N ALA A 648 1.93 14.68 37.49
CA ALA A 648 1.88 16.14 37.61
C ALA A 648 0.47 16.72 37.40
N GLN A 649 -0.35 16.09 36.55
CA GLN A 649 -1.72 16.50 36.27
C GLN A 649 -2.76 15.86 37.18
N CYS A 650 -2.38 14.79 37.87
CA CYS A 650 -3.24 14.03 38.78
C CYS A 650 -2.51 13.73 40.12
N PRO A 651 -2.22 14.71 40.95
CA PRO A 651 -1.61 14.48 42.25
C PRO A 651 -2.45 13.56 43.14
N GLU A 652 -1.85 13.03 44.22
CA GLU A 652 -2.56 12.24 45.21
C GLU A 652 -3.84 12.95 45.69
N GLY A 653 -4.94 12.22 45.73
CA GLY A 653 -6.24 12.73 46.14
C GLY A 653 -7.09 13.40 45.05
N THR A 654 -6.66 13.39 43.81
CA THR A 654 -7.41 13.94 42.65
C THR A 654 -8.16 12.89 41.84
N LEU A 655 -8.25 11.65 42.30
CA LEU A 655 -9.00 10.59 41.63
C LEU A 655 -10.44 11.06 41.30
N GLY A 656 -10.85 10.95 40.05
CA GLY A 656 -12.16 11.39 39.58
C GLY A 656 -12.28 12.91 39.36
N GLN A 657 -11.21 13.68 39.53
CA GLN A 657 -11.19 15.11 39.23
C GLN A 657 -10.66 15.36 37.83
N PRO A 658 -11.02 16.48 37.16
CA PRO A 658 -10.45 16.88 35.88
C PRO A 658 -8.91 17.02 35.98
N LYS A 659 -8.19 16.56 34.94
CA LYS A 659 -6.74 16.77 34.84
C LYS A 659 -6.41 18.27 34.83
N ALA A 660 -5.42 18.66 35.62
CA ALA A 660 -5.00 20.05 35.72
C ALA A 660 -3.47 20.18 35.92
N THR A 661 -2.91 21.29 35.44
CA THR A 661 -1.53 21.69 35.80
C THR A 661 -1.56 22.46 37.10
N TYR A 662 -0.75 22.04 38.05
CA TYR A 662 -0.63 22.64 39.39
C TYR A 662 0.63 23.52 39.46
N PRO A 663 0.48 24.88 39.52
CA PRO A 663 1.63 25.78 39.56
C PRO A 663 2.48 25.53 40.82
N ALA A 664 3.81 25.57 40.66
CA ALA A 664 4.75 25.33 41.76
C ALA A 664 4.70 26.40 42.88
N ASP A 665 4.16 27.59 42.60
CA ASP A 665 3.95 28.69 43.54
C ASP A 665 2.67 28.56 44.37
N GLY A 666 1.90 27.49 44.17
CA GLY A 666 0.64 27.24 44.86
C GLY A 666 -0.53 28.03 44.30
N GLY A 667 -0.44 28.53 43.12
CA GLY A 667 -1.54 29.17 42.38
C GLY A 667 -2.70 28.22 42.07
N ASP A 668 -3.80 28.76 41.49
CA ASP A 668 -4.95 27.96 41.10
C ASP A 668 -4.59 26.93 40.04
N ALA A 669 -5.17 25.73 40.14
CA ALA A 669 -4.98 24.66 39.14
C ALA A 669 -5.54 25.10 37.78
N ILE A 670 -4.74 24.92 36.71
CA ILE A 670 -5.10 25.28 35.36
C ILE A 670 -5.59 24.01 34.62
N PRO A 671 -6.79 24.00 34.00
CA PRO A 671 -7.27 22.82 33.25
C PRO A 671 -6.23 22.34 32.24
N PHE A 672 -5.99 21.04 32.21
CA PHE A 672 -5.09 20.40 31.26
C PHE A 672 -5.90 19.66 30.21
N PHE A 673 -5.63 19.94 28.94
CA PHE A 673 -6.37 19.38 27.81
C PHE A 673 -5.45 18.47 26.99
N ASN A 674 -5.99 17.31 26.60
CA ASN A 674 -5.36 16.41 25.66
C ASN A 674 -6.04 16.49 24.28
N SER A 675 -5.28 16.29 23.23
CA SER A 675 -5.82 16.03 21.89
C SER A 675 -6.06 14.53 21.72
N ARG A 676 -7.26 14.17 21.24
CA ARG A 676 -7.64 12.79 20.93
C ARG A 676 -8.17 12.71 19.50
N ASN A 677 -7.71 11.71 18.77
CA ASN A 677 -8.21 11.44 17.44
C ASN A 677 -9.46 10.56 17.55
N ILE A 678 -10.54 11.02 16.94
CA ILE A 678 -11.84 10.36 16.92
C ILE A 678 -12.24 10.17 15.46
N LEU A 679 -12.81 9.03 15.15
CA LEU A 679 -13.40 8.74 13.86
C LEU A 679 -14.83 9.31 13.83
N ILE A 680 -15.14 9.99 12.74
CA ILE A 680 -16.46 10.53 12.44
C ILE A 680 -16.87 10.10 11.03
N PRO A 681 -18.13 9.80 10.78
CA PRO A 681 -18.59 9.38 9.46
C PRO A 681 -18.52 10.53 8.45
N GLY A 682 -18.35 10.18 7.18
CA GLY A 682 -18.42 11.10 6.05
C GLY A 682 -18.81 10.35 4.78
N ASP A 683 -19.11 11.07 3.71
CA ASP A 683 -19.58 10.52 2.44
C ASP A 683 -18.86 11.13 1.25
N ALA A 684 -18.76 10.39 0.14
CA ALA A 684 -18.17 10.87 -1.12
C ALA A 684 -18.81 10.21 -2.33
N ASP A 685 -18.89 10.95 -3.43
CA ASP A 685 -19.28 10.45 -4.75
C ASP A 685 -18.06 10.40 -5.68
N ILE A 686 -17.97 9.34 -6.48
CA ILE A 686 -16.87 9.10 -7.41
C ILE A 686 -17.44 8.62 -8.73
N TRP A 687 -16.96 9.18 -9.85
CA TRP A 687 -17.23 8.61 -11.16
C TRP A 687 -15.98 8.63 -12.02
N GLY A 688 -15.92 7.75 -13.01
CA GLY A 688 -14.76 7.71 -13.88
C GLY A 688 -14.97 6.90 -15.15
N VAL A 689 -13.95 7.02 -16.01
CA VAL A 689 -13.85 6.30 -17.29
C VAL A 689 -12.45 5.70 -17.39
N GLU A 690 -12.40 4.42 -17.74
CA GLU A 690 -11.17 3.68 -17.98
C GLU A 690 -11.18 3.15 -19.41
N PHE A 691 -10.03 3.24 -20.08
CA PHE A 691 -9.78 2.69 -21.40
C PHE A 691 -8.47 1.90 -21.35
N GLU A 692 -8.50 0.68 -21.85
CA GLU A 692 -7.32 -0.15 -22.11
C GLU A 692 -7.39 -0.67 -23.54
N GLY A 693 -6.32 -0.47 -24.30
CA GLY A 693 -6.26 -0.96 -25.66
C GLY A 693 -4.87 -1.37 -26.09
N LYS A 694 -4.76 -2.49 -26.81
CA LYS A 694 -3.53 -2.91 -27.46
C LYS A 694 -3.79 -3.45 -28.87
N ALA A 695 -2.83 -3.26 -29.77
CA ALA A 695 -2.95 -3.70 -31.13
C ALA A 695 -1.59 -4.01 -31.78
N ALA A 696 -1.49 -5.16 -32.43
CA ALA A 696 -0.41 -5.51 -33.35
C ALA A 696 -0.62 -4.79 -34.68
N ILE A 697 -0.04 -3.59 -34.83
CA ILE A 697 -0.17 -2.73 -36.03
C ILE A 697 0.47 -3.39 -37.23
N THR A 698 1.58 -4.09 -37.04
CA THR A 698 2.23 -4.97 -38.01
C THR A 698 2.59 -6.28 -37.32
N ASP A 699 3.11 -7.26 -38.06
CA ASP A 699 3.59 -8.52 -37.47
C ASP A 699 4.80 -8.35 -36.55
N ARG A 700 5.34 -7.14 -36.44
CA ARG A 700 6.53 -6.78 -35.64
C ARG A 700 6.34 -5.56 -34.76
N THR A 701 5.16 -4.93 -34.81
CA THR A 701 4.94 -3.68 -34.06
C THR A 701 3.64 -3.76 -33.30
N GLU A 702 3.76 -3.68 -31.99
CA GLU A 702 2.64 -3.58 -31.07
C GLU A 702 2.58 -2.19 -30.44
N VAL A 703 1.38 -1.70 -30.22
CA VAL A 703 1.13 -0.46 -29.48
C VAL A 703 0.08 -0.72 -28.40
N GLY A 704 0.24 -0.09 -27.27
CA GLY A 704 -0.76 -0.10 -26.20
C GLY A 704 -1.01 1.30 -25.68
N VAL A 705 -2.23 1.52 -25.18
CA VAL A 705 -2.67 2.78 -24.56
C VAL A 705 -3.63 2.46 -23.44
N ASN A 706 -3.38 3.02 -22.27
CA ASN A 706 -4.24 2.96 -21.09
C ASN A 706 -4.55 4.38 -20.62
N ILE A 707 -5.80 4.65 -20.30
CA ILE A 707 -6.25 5.97 -19.83
C ILE A 707 -7.23 5.77 -18.69
N SER A 708 -7.07 6.54 -17.62
CA SER A 708 -8.06 6.69 -16.57
C SER A 708 -8.38 8.16 -16.35
N TYR A 709 -9.66 8.47 -16.24
CA TYR A 709 -10.17 9.74 -15.77
C TYR A 709 -11.09 9.49 -14.58
N ILE A 710 -10.81 10.14 -13.44
CA ILE A 710 -11.53 9.97 -12.19
C ILE A 710 -11.91 11.35 -11.66
N GLU A 711 -13.14 11.51 -11.25
CA GLU A 711 -13.61 12.66 -10.50
C GLU A 711 -14.26 12.18 -9.21
N SER A 712 -13.76 12.66 -8.10
CA SER A 712 -14.22 12.34 -6.75
C SER A 712 -14.53 13.62 -6.01
N GLU A 713 -15.56 13.60 -5.18
CA GLU A 713 -16.00 14.77 -4.40
C GLU A 713 -16.58 14.28 -3.06
N TYR A 714 -16.14 14.89 -1.95
CA TYR A 714 -16.78 14.70 -0.66
C TYR A 714 -18.14 15.39 -0.64
N ASP A 715 -19.18 14.67 -0.26
CA ASP A 715 -20.51 15.22 -0.05
C ASP A 715 -20.67 15.74 1.39
N ASP A 716 -20.32 14.93 2.37
CA ASP A 716 -20.23 15.33 3.78
C ASP A 716 -18.99 14.73 4.42
N TYR A 717 -17.99 15.56 4.73
CA TYR A 717 -16.74 15.08 5.33
C TYR A 717 -16.09 16.18 6.19
N THR A 718 -15.92 15.92 7.47
CA THR A 718 -15.23 16.83 8.39
C THR A 718 -13.79 16.40 8.65
N PHE A 719 -12.85 17.31 8.41
CA PHE A 719 -11.42 17.12 8.65
C PHE A 719 -10.80 18.35 9.33
N ASN A 720 -10.82 18.36 10.66
CA ASN A 720 -10.44 19.55 11.44
C ASN A 720 -8.95 19.75 11.66
N PHE A 721 -8.08 18.79 11.26
CA PHE A 721 -6.62 18.95 11.35
C PHE A 721 -6.08 20.12 10.51
N VAL A 722 -6.80 20.51 9.47
CA VAL A 722 -6.43 21.65 8.61
C VAL A 722 -7.06 22.96 9.04
N ALA A 723 -8.02 22.94 9.96
CA ALA A 723 -8.74 24.16 10.37
C ALA A 723 -7.82 25.31 10.81
N PRO A 724 -6.69 25.08 11.53
CA PRO A 724 -5.78 26.17 11.93
C PRO A 724 -5.09 26.87 10.75
N ILE A 725 -4.91 26.21 9.62
CA ILE A 725 -4.29 26.76 8.40
C ILE A 725 -5.32 27.12 7.35
N ALA A 726 -6.36 26.33 7.19
CA ALA A 726 -7.37 26.49 6.13
C ALA A 726 -8.43 27.52 6.50
N GLY A 727 -8.80 27.62 7.78
CA GLY A 727 -9.91 28.43 8.26
C GLY A 727 -11.28 27.78 8.06
N PHE A 728 -11.31 26.47 7.75
CA PHE A 728 -12.52 25.64 7.62
C PHE A 728 -12.18 24.19 7.97
N SER A 729 -13.20 23.40 8.28
CA SER A 729 -13.10 21.96 8.64
C SER A 729 -14.02 21.07 7.81
N GLN A 730 -15.05 21.61 7.18
CA GLN A 730 -15.95 20.86 6.30
C GLN A 730 -15.38 20.82 4.88
N MET A 731 -15.18 19.58 4.36
CA MET A 731 -14.50 19.33 3.09
C MET A 731 -15.47 19.06 1.92
N SER A 732 -16.77 19.24 2.10
CA SER A 732 -17.77 19.07 1.04
C SER A 732 -17.41 19.87 -0.20
N GLY A 733 -17.49 19.25 -1.38
CA GLY A 733 -17.07 19.83 -2.64
C GLY A 733 -15.56 19.69 -2.96
N ASN A 734 -14.75 19.16 -2.03
CA ASN A 734 -13.35 18.91 -2.26
C ASN A 734 -13.12 17.51 -2.85
N GLN A 735 -12.11 17.38 -3.71
CA GLN A 735 -11.66 16.13 -4.26
C GLN A 735 -10.96 15.28 -3.18
N THR A 736 -11.11 13.95 -3.25
CA THR A 736 -10.33 13.02 -2.41
C THR A 736 -8.82 13.21 -2.67
N PRO A 737 -7.97 13.22 -1.63
CA PRO A 737 -6.56 13.56 -1.77
C PRO A 737 -5.76 12.41 -2.43
N ARG A 738 -4.57 12.76 -2.92
CA ARG A 738 -3.58 11.83 -3.52
C ARG A 738 -4.09 11.05 -4.73
N GLN A 739 -5.24 11.42 -5.28
CA GLN A 739 -5.82 10.88 -6.50
C GLN A 739 -5.67 11.88 -7.64
N PRO A 740 -4.83 11.62 -8.67
CA PRO A 740 -4.82 12.43 -9.88
C PRO A 740 -6.09 12.22 -10.68
N LYS A 741 -6.64 13.32 -11.25
CA LYS A 741 -7.85 13.22 -12.09
C LYS A 741 -7.63 12.38 -13.35
N ASN A 742 -6.42 12.35 -13.87
CA ASN A 742 -6.07 11.60 -15.07
C ASN A 742 -4.72 10.90 -14.92
N THR A 743 -4.69 9.65 -15.33
CA THR A 743 -3.47 8.87 -15.52
C THR A 743 -3.50 8.24 -16.90
N MET A 744 -2.34 8.23 -17.57
CA MET A 744 -2.22 7.66 -18.92
C MET A 744 -0.93 6.88 -19.02
N SER A 745 -0.97 5.76 -19.72
CA SER A 745 0.23 5.09 -20.19
C SER A 745 0.09 4.69 -21.64
N ALA A 746 1.21 4.70 -22.38
CA ALA A 746 1.25 4.20 -23.72
C ALA A 746 2.62 3.59 -24.01
N TYR A 747 2.63 2.58 -24.88
CA TYR A 747 3.88 2.01 -25.35
C TYR A 747 3.87 1.71 -26.85
N VAL A 748 5.07 1.64 -27.38
CA VAL A 748 5.36 1.08 -28.69
C VAL A 748 6.48 0.05 -28.54
N SER A 749 6.23 -1.19 -28.94
CA SER A 749 7.21 -2.25 -29.05
C SER A 749 7.41 -2.63 -30.52
N HIS A 750 8.66 -2.87 -30.92
CA HIS A 750 8.99 -3.24 -32.29
C HIS A 750 10.10 -4.27 -32.34
N ASP A 751 9.81 -5.40 -32.97
CA ASP A 751 10.75 -6.48 -33.21
C ASP A 751 11.57 -6.24 -34.46
N PHE A 752 12.88 -6.44 -34.35
CA PHE A 752 13.79 -6.32 -35.50
C PHE A 752 14.75 -7.54 -35.55
N SER A 753 15.48 -7.64 -36.64
CA SER A 753 16.55 -8.64 -36.75
C SER A 753 17.87 -7.93 -37.03
N LEU A 754 18.88 -8.21 -36.22
CA LEU A 754 20.23 -7.70 -36.37
C LEU A 754 21.25 -8.86 -36.37
N PHE A 755 22.06 -8.96 -37.43
CA PHE A 755 23.05 -10.04 -37.61
C PHE A 755 22.48 -11.49 -37.47
N ASN A 756 21.28 -11.72 -37.97
CA ASN A 756 20.47 -12.95 -37.85
C ASN A 756 20.04 -13.30 -36.41
N GLN A 757 20.11 -12.37 -35.47
CA GLN A 757 19.54 -12.48 -34.14
C GLN A 757 18.24 -11.68 -34.07
N GLY A 758 17.27 -12.20 -33.33
CA GLY A 758 16.09 -11.44 -32.94
C GLY A 758 16.47 -10.31 -32.01
N GLY A 759 15.68 -9.30 -32.00
CA GLY A 759 15.79 -8.23 -31.04
C GLY A 759 14.55 -7.36 -31.04
N TYR A 760 14.41 -6.57 -30.03
CA TYR A 760 13.30 -5.63 -29.88
C TYR A 760 13.77 -4.29 -29.33
N TRP A 761 12.97 -3.28 -29.54
CA TRP A 761 13.01 -2.07 -28.73
C TRP A 761 11.59 -1.74 -28.27
N ARG A 762 11.52 -1.17 -27.05
CA ARG A 762 10.27 -0.72 -26.44
C ARG A 762 10.46 0.66 -25.85
N LEU A 763 9.50 1.56 -26.10
CA LEU A 763 9.37 2.87 -25.50
C LEU A 763 8.04 2.94 -24.76
N ASP A 764 8.10 3.17 -23.47
CA ASP A 764 6.94 3.40 -22.61
C ASP A 764 6.87 4.88 -22.24
N TRP A 765 5.66 5.40 -22.19
CA TRP A 765 5.32 6.73 -21.70
C TRP A 765 4.25 6.62 -20.63
N PHE A 766 4.46 7.33 -19.51
CA PHE A 766 3.51 7.44 -18.40
C PHE A 766 3.25 8.91 -18.12
N HIS A 767 2.01 9.24 -17.88
CA HIS A 767 1.56 10.55 -17.43
C HIS A 767 0.74 10.41 -16.17
N GLN A 768 1.09 11.19 -15.14
CA GLN A 768 0.29 11.38 -13.95
C GLN A 768 -0.15 12.84 -13.88
N GLY A 769 -1.45 13.08 -13.72
CA GLY A 769 -2.02 14.42 -13.54
C GLY A 769 -1.73 14.99 -12.16
N GLU A 770 -2.15 16.24 -11.95
CA GLU A 770 -2.07 16.91 -10.64
C GLU A 770 -2.89 16.15 -9.59
N SER A 771 -2.42 16.15 -8.33
CA SER A 771 -3.15 15.56 -7.20
C SER A 771 -3.02 16.44 -5.95
N TYR A 772 -4.07 16.54 -5.16
CA TYR A 772 -4.04 17.24 -3.87
C TYR A 772 -3.34 16.41 -2.80
N VAL A 773 -2.61 17.08 -1.91
CA VAL A 773 -1.83 16.41 -0.85
C VAL A 773 -2.67 16.02 0.35
N ASP A 774 -3.78 16.73 0.59
CA ASP A 774 -4.72 16.47 1.69
C ASP A 774 -6.15 16.88 1.34
N GLU A 775 -7.06 16.62 2.24
CA GLU A 775 -8.51 16.80 2.13
C GLU A 775 -8.92 18.28 1.95
N SER A 776 -8.07 19.24 2.33
CA SER A 776 -8.37 20.67 2.20
C SER A 776 -8.30 21.19 0.76
N ASN A 777 -7.69 20.45 -0.14
CA ASN A 777 -7.44 20.83 -1.53
C ASN A 777 -6.70 22.19 -1.70
N LEU A 778 -5.91 22.60 -0.69
CA LEU A 778 -5.11 23.82 -0.76
C LEU A 778 -3.82 23.58 -1.55
N ALA A 779 -3.02 22.59 -1.15
CA ALA A 779 -1.74 22.25 -1.78
C ALA A 779 -1.90 21.08 -2.74
N LYS A 780 -1.23 21.14 -3.89
CA LYS A 780 -1.24 20.07 -4.90
C LYS A 780 0.15 19.80 -5.45
N LEU A 781 0.39 18.57 -5.84
CA LEU A 781 1.56 18.17 -6.62
C LEU A 781 1.31 18.45 -8.09
N ASP A 782 2.36 18.79 -8.82
CA ASP A 782 2.29 19.03 -10.26
C ASP A 782 2.21 17.72 -11.04
N SER A 783 1.73 17.79 -12.27
CA SER A 783 1.73 16.65 -13.18
C SER A 783 3.14 16.36 -13.70
N TYR A 784 3.42 15.09 -14.02
CA TYR A 784 4.69 14.69 -14.60
C TYR A 784 4.54 13.66 -15.72
N ASN A 785 5.63 13.48 -16.50
CA ASN A 785 5.73 12.50 -17.56
C ASN A 785 7.02 11.69 -17.42
N LEU A 786 6.90 10.36 -17.43
CA LEU A 786 8.04 9.46 -17.45
C LEU A 786 8.14 8.78 -18.81
N PHE A 787 9.38 8.61 -19.29
CA PHE A 787 9.68 7.82 -20.46
C PHE A 787 10.72 6.76 -20.12
N ASN A 788 10.45 5.50 -20.49
CA ASN A 788 11.36 4.39 -20.32
C ASN A 788 11.70 3.78 -21.68
N LEU A 789 12.96 3.48 -21.93
CA LEU A 789 13.43 2.89 -23.20
C LEU A 789 14.17 1.58 -22.92
N ARG A 790 13.84 0.54 -23.67
CA ARG A 790 14.51 -0.75 -23.64
C ARG A 790 14.92 -1.18 -25.02
N ILE A 791 16.08 -1.82 -25.16
CA ILE A 791 16.59 -2.39 -26.41
C ILE A 791 17.20 -3.74 -26.06
N GLY A 792 16.60 -4.83 -26.54
CA GLY A 792 17.03 -6.20 -26.31
C GLY A 792 17.55 -6.90 -27.57
N LEU A 793 18.45 -7.84 -27.39
CA LEU A 793 18.87 -8.84 -28.36
C LEU A 793 18.62 -10.22 -27.79
N GLU A 794 18.12 -11.11 -28.62
CA GLU A 794 17.71 -12.46 -28.25
C GLU A 794 18.49 -13.52 -29.02
N TRP A 795 18.98 -14.48 -28.29
CA TRP A 795 19.57 -15.74 -28.76
C TRP A 795 18.70 -16.89 -28.26
N GLU A 796 18.88 -18.08 -28.76
CA GLU A 796 18.04 -19.26 -28.43
C GLU A 796 17.70 -19.39 -26.94
N ASN A 797 18.67 -19.16 -26.05
CA ASN A 797 18.49 -19.34 -24.60
C ASN A 797 18.91 -18.10 -23.78
N LEU A 798 19.28 -17.03 -24.44
CA LEU A 798 19.84 -15.84 -23.79
C LEU A 798 19.19 -14.58 -24.36
N MET A 799 18.74 -13.70 -23.48
CA MET A 799 18.37 -12.33 -23.80
C MET A 799 19.33 -11.37 -23.09
N ALA A 800 19.77 -10.33 -23.78
CA ALA A 800 20.51 -9.22 -23.20
C ALA A 800 19.84 -7.90 -23.57
N GLU A 801 19.52 -7.09 -22.58
CA GLU A 801 18.78 -5.84 -22.73
C GLU A 801 19.53 -4.67 -22.11
N LEU A 802 19.61 -3.56 -22.82
CA LEU A 802 19.93 -2.25 -22.29
C LEU A 802 18.63 -1.51 -21.97
N PHE A 803 18.51 -0.98 -20.76
CA PHE A 803 17.35 -0.19 -20.36
C PHE A 803 17.76 1.20 -19.87
N VAL A 804 16.85 2.15 -20.05
CA VAL A 804 16.95 3.50 -19.50
C VAL A 804 15.60 3.83 -18.88
N MET A 805 15.53 3.91 -17.55
CA MET A 805 14.39 4.37 -16.81
C MET A 805 14.47 5.88 -16.63
N ASN A 806 13.33 6.56 -16.59
CA ASN A 806 13.25 8.02 -16.56
C ASN A 806 14.19 8.69 -17.59
N LEU A 807 14.02 8.35 -18.86
CA LEU A 807 14.89 8.75 -19.98
C LEU A 807 15.12 10.28 -20.05
N THR A 808 14.10 11.07 -19.74
CA THR A 808 14.13 12.53 -19.77
C THR A 808 14.73 13.16 -18.51
N ASP A 809 15.06 12.33 -17.49
CA ASP A 809 15.51 12.79 -16.18
C ASP A 809 14.48 13.75 -15.53
N GLU A 810 13.22 13.35 -15.60
CA GLU A 810 12.11 14.13 -15.03
C GLU A 810 12.30 14.27 -13.52
N GLU A 811 12.26 15.49 -13.04
CA GLU A 811 12.36 15.84 -11.63
C GLU A 811 11.01 16.38 -11.13
N SER A 812 10.29 15.58 -10.35
CA SER A 812 8.99 15.94 -9.79
C SER A 812 8.75 15.24 -8.45
N TRP A 813 7.76 15.74 -7.71
CA TRP A 813 7.26 15.01 -6.54
C TRP A 813 6.35 13.88 -6.98
N GLN A 814 6.68 12.67 -6.59
CA GLN A 814 5.85 11.49 -6.85
C GLN A 814 4.63 11.47 -5.93
N THR A 815 4.86 11.75 -4.65
CA THR A 815 3.79 11.76 -3.64
C THR A 815 4.01 12.88 -2.64
N GLY A 816 2.95 13.24 -1.91
CA GLY A 816 3.01 14.23 -0.86
C GLY A 816 1.86 14.13 0.13
N ALA A 817 2.13 14.51 1.36
CA ALA A 817 1.14 14.56 2.43
C ALA A 817 1.38 15.77 3.31
N ARG A 818 0.30 16.34 3.86
CA ARG A 818 0.42 17.40 4.87
C ARG A 818 1.19 16.89 6.09
N TRP A 819 2.11 17.71 6.58
CA TRP A 819 2.95 17.37 7.73
C TRP A 819 3.17 18.57 8.64
N THR A 820 3.39 18.30 9.92
CA THR A 820 3.66 19.33 10.93
C THR A 820 5.06 19.92 10.74
N ASP A 821 5.22 21.23 10.91
CA ASP A 821 6.50 21.92 10.90
C ASP A 821 7.17 21.86 12.27
N PHE A 822 8.16 21.01 12.41
CA PHE A 822 8.96 20.84 13.62
C PHE A 822 10.16 21.79 13.72
N SER A 823 10.41 22.63 12.72
CA SER A 823 11.51 23.62 12.73
C SER A 823 11.30 24.74 13.76
N SER A 824 10.10 24.87 14.26
CA SER A 824 9.74 25.85 15.27
C SER A 824 9.73 25.23 16.68
N PRO A 825 10.15 25.98 17.73
CA PRO A 825 10.19 25.50 19.11
C PRO A 825 8.84 25.07 19.69
N SER A 826 7.73 25.39 19.06
CA SER A 826 6.40 24.93 19.48
C SER A 826 6.09 23.54 18.94
N GLN A 827 6.70 22.53 19.52
CA GLN A 827 6.46 21.10 19.21
C GLN A 827 5.00 20.62 19.46
N PHE A 828 4.17 21.50 20.03
CA PHE A 828 2.73 21.27 20.20
C PHE A 828 1.91 21.61 18.95
N ALA A 829 2.55 21.64 17.81
CA ALA A 829 2.04 22.24 16.60
C ALA A 829 1.02 21.37 15.85
N PHE A 830 0.65 20.16 16.32
CA PHE A 830 -0.46 19.41 15.70
C PHE A 830 -1.78 20.20 15.67
N LEU A 831 -1.90 21.21 16.52
CA LEU A 831 -3.05 22.12 16.60
C LEU A 831 -2.69 23.57 16.22
N THR A 832 -1.53 23.82 15.64
CA THR A 832 -1.10 25.17 15.27
C THR A 832 -1.07 25.37 13.76
N ALA A 833 -1.06 26.62 13.33
CA ALA A 833 -0.94 27.04 11.94
C ALA A 833 0.44 26.79 11.31
N LYS A 834 1.28 25.90 11.88
CA LYS A 834 2.63 25.61 11.38
C LYS A 834 2.66 24.22 10.78
N GLN A 835 2.41 24.17 9.51
CA GLN A 835 2.37 22.94 8.74
C GLN A 835 3.03 23.15 7.37
N GLY A 836 3.34 22.06 6.70
CA GLY A 836 3.88 22.01 5.37
C GLY A 836 3.54 20.70 4.70
N VAL A 837 4.34 20.32 3.73
CA VAL A 837 4.13 19.10 2.96
C VAL A 837 5.37 18.23 3.05
N ALA A 838 5.21 17.02 3.55
CA ALA A 838 6.19 15.95 3.37
C ALA A 838 6.05 15.43 1.94
N VAL A 839 7.15 15.30 1.22
CA VAL A 839 7.17 14.96 -0.20
C VAL A 839 8.18 13.86 -0.49
N SER A 840 7.91 13.01 -1.49
CA SER A 840 8.88 12.07 -2.03
C SER A 840 9.12 12.34 -3.49
N PRO A 841 10.39 12.40 -3.92
CA PRO A 841 10.74 12.65 -5.31
C PRO A 841 10.63 11.37 -6.15
N LEU A 842 10.48 11.55 -7.46
CA LEU A 842 10.71 10.50 -8.44
C LEU A 842 12.15 10.00 -8.38
N ASP A 843 12.37 8.74 -8.71
CA ASP A 843 13.71 8.21 -8.95
C ASP A 843 14.37 8.91 -10.14
N LYS A 844 15.66 9.21 -10.01
CA LYS A 844 16.45 9.84 -11.08
C LYS A 844 16.63 8.88 -12.25
N ARG A 845 17.02 9.43 -13.42
CA ARG A 845 17.37 8.60 -14.58
C ARG A 845 18.37 7.51 -14.22
N GLU A 846 18.05 6.29 -14.63
CA GLU A 846 18.84 5.10 -14.41
C GLU A 846 19.14 4.41 -15.75
N VAL A 847 20.39 3.99 -15.96
CA VAL A 847 20.82 3.24 -17.15
C VAL A 847 21.39 1.91 -16.69
N GLY A 848 20.88 0.81 -17.25
CA GLY A 848 21.32 -0.51 -16.81
C GLY A 848 21.34 -1.56 -17.92
N LEU A 849 21.85 -2.71 -17.55
CA LEU A 849 21.93 -3.91 -18.37
C LEU A 849 21.21 -5.04 -17.64
N ARG A 850 20.38 -5.78 -18.37
CA ARG A 850 19.72 -6.99 -17.89
C ARG A 850 20.09 -8.16 -18.81
N VAL A 851 20.32 -9.30 -18.21
CA VAL A 851 20.60 -10.57 -18.90
C VAL A 851 19.67 -11.61 -18.33
N ASN A 852 18.97 -12.30 -19.22
CA ASN A 852 18.10 -13.44 -18.88
C ASN A 852 18.60 -14.69 -19.62
N TRP A 853 18.78 -15.80 -18.90
CA TRP A 853 19.22 -17.05 -19.45
C TRP A 853 18.30 -18.18 -19.02
N LYS A 854 17.76 -18.90 -20.04
CA LYS A 854 16.90 -20.09 -19.87
C LYS A 854 17.68 -21.35 -20.23
N PHE A 855 17.51 -22.44 -19.51
CA PHE A 855 18.22 -23.69 -19.76
C PHE A 855 17.38 -24.95 -19.52
#